data_5c606895f19e309b06d9bd2e007e9cc7
#
_entry.id   5c606895f19e309b06d9bd2e007e9cc7
#
_cell.length_a   1.000
_cell.length_b   1.000
_cell.length_c   1.000
_cell.angle_alpha   90.00
_cell.angle_beta   90.00
_cell.angle_gamma   90.00
#
_symmetry.space_group_name_H-M   'P 1'
#
loop_
_entity.id
_entity.type
_entity.pdbx_description
1 polymer ?
#
loop_
_entity_poly.entity_id
_entity_poly.type
_entity_poly.pdbx_seq_one_letter_code
_entity_poly.pdbx_strand_id
1 'polypeptide(L)'
;MGIFVPKIFNLKENMNKFACIILILTALCLKATAKGDWWLEAEDKASTAVTRNGVTTIIAPKGATWWYKRLMRGNTTIEYEARIVADPQFKNEKGDIRVSDLNCFWMADRCGGCGGKFANNYALKLYYMGYGGNWNTTTRFRRYKGYWPTEEREWLRPTILREYTDKAHLIKADHWYKIRLEAIDGRVRYIIDGECLVDYVDPEPLTSGYFGFRTTLAHAEIRNFKYSCTDPDTQGIRIGWTGDRSHGPVTFGVPFAKGEATDGTTFSLVTNDGTPIATDSWRLASWADGSTKWQAFAAVIPQGTDYCLLKRNGERKKKAEADSNGEWGAMPPFHLTLNNKPVAIEKHETERQGKVVRVEKFTGKNFTLRAYTYKGSKEVKIVHTLIVDSTLNADGLHELSLHFKVPMHGEAYERYVAFDNRRPMSVQPLIARRKIDLGAMDSLTRSMIDNIARWDGFRLSQLSPNGHSIRKRTHGEAPWIGTIEGTRSNGTVTVGDSVMSTSFRMKDFWQSYPSTLQVDGARGDTATVTLALYSPEAEPYSFAHYDSIPHTLEAAYEDVQPGMSTAWGIARTSTIYINPETPADRQMLPTPEYLHRKRAFGVWSLPKYDSPRDSLVENALTEIMQFYDRETERNGWYGFFNYGDVMHAYDTSRDEWRYDVGGFAWDNTELASPAMLWYQFLRTADPKVWRMAEAMTRHCSEVDTYHQGPHAGLGSRHNVIHWGCGAKESRISEAWWNRFYYYLTADDRTGDVMHEVAHADTLLYTLDPMRLAQPRDLYPCSAPARLRIGPDWMGYASNWLTEWERTGDTACLAKLQTGIESITRLPFGFTQGPLALGYDPATGAITTDQPQIETTNHLMPIMGGFELMNELRDCISAPAFFHSWLNFCRDYKEKAWKLRKNKFRIPRLQAYAAWHGYENLRTEAWKSLLDNMPLKPKPTLWTNDCATWTLDAIFMQEVIK
;
A
#
# COMPACT_ATOMS: atom_id res chain seq x y z
N MET A 1 29.51 55.08 -48.33
CA MET A 1 29.86 53.75 -47.86
C MET A 1 30.58 53.90 -46.55
N GLY A 2 29.94 53.82 -45.46
CA GLY A 2 30.45 53.94 -44.12
C GLY A 2 29.78 53.00 -43.23
N ILE A 3 30.51 52.02 -42.74
CA ILE A 3 30.01 50.95 -41.85
C ILE A 3 29.98 51.55 -40.43
N PHE A 4 28.80 51.66 -39.86
CA PHE A 4 28.57 51.93 -38.41
C PHE A 4 28.84 50.69 -37.60
N VAL A 5 29.81 50.69 -36.72
CA VAL A 5 30.02 49.69 -35.67
C VAL A 5 29.47 50.25 -34.35
N PRO A 6 28.52 49.63 -33.69
CA PRO A 6 28.10 50.08 -32.36
C PRO A 6 29.11 49.64 -31.29
N LYS A 7 29.51 50.58 -30.46
CA LYS A 7 30.32 50.37 -29.26
C LYS A 7 29.66 49.33 -28.32
N ILE A 8 30.33 48.25 -28.03
CA ILE A 8 30.02 47.31 -26.96
C ILE A 8 30.30 48.00 -25.63
N PHE A 9 29.25 48.42 -24.94
CA PHE A 9 29.33 48.87 -23.55
C PHE A 9 29.69 47.71 -22.62
N ASN A 10 30.63 47.97 -21.74
CA ASN A 10 31.31 47.05 -20.84
C ASN A 10 30.33 46.41 -19.82
N LEU A 11 29.74 45.29 -20.18
CA LEU A 11 28.83 44.49 -19.30
C LEU A 11 29.56 43.87 -18.09
N LYS A 12 30.85 43.73 -18.08
CA LYS A 12 31.62 43.13 -16.97
C LYS A 12 31.72 44.00 -15.72
N GLU A 13 31.71 45.32 -15.84
CA GLU A 13 31.81 46.24 -14.67
C GLU A 13 30.45 46.36 -13.91
N ASN A 14 29.33 46.27 -14.63
CA ASN A 14 28.00 46.29 -14.00
C ASN A 14 27.63 44.93 -13.37
N MET A 15 28.05 43.82 -13.93
CA MET A 15 27.85 42.49 -13.31
C MET A 15 28.62 42.33 -12.00
N ASN A 16 29.83 42.84 -11.89
CA ASN A 16 30.60 42.80 -10.65
C ASN A 16 30.01 43.72 -9.54
N LYS A 17 29.42 44.85 -9.91
CA LYS A 17 28.69 45.72 -8.94
C LYS A 17 27.36 45.10 -8.48
N PHE A 18 26.63 44.42 -9.37
CA PHE A 18 25.42 43.68 -9.00
C PHE A 18 25.74 42.42 -8.17
N ALA A 19 26.81 41.69 -8.51
CA ALA A 19 27.28 40.54 -7.72
C ALA A 19 27.77 40.98 -6.32
N CYS A 20 28.47 42.12 -6.20
CA CYS A 20 28.85 42.68 -4.91
C CYS A 20 27.66 43.20 -4.11
N ILE A 21 26.62 43.76 -4.73
CA ILE A 21 25.41 44.23 -4.03
C ILE A 21 24.57 43.02 -3.58
N ILE A 22 24.47 41.95 -4.37
CA ILE A 22 23.83 40.71 -3.97
C ILE A 22 24.63 39.99 -2.88
N LEU A 23 25.95 39.96 -2.93
CA LEU A 23 26.81 39.43 -1.87
C LEU A 23 26.76 40.28 -0.59
N ILE A 24 26.63 41.59 -0.71
CA ILE A 24 26.45 42.48 0.47
C ILE A 24 25.03 42.38 1.04
N LEU A 25 23.99 42.22 0.21
CA LEU A 25 22.62 41.97 0.69
C LEU A 25 22.43 40.55 1.27
N THR A 26 23.08 39.54 0.70
CA THR A 26 23.14 38.21 1.31
C THR A 26 24.01 38.15 2.56
N ALA A 27 25.12 38.92 2.59
CA ALA A 27 25.94 39.06 3.80
C ALA A 27 25.28 39.91 4.91
N LEU A 28 24.43 40.87 4.55
CA LEU A 28 23.61 41.63 5.50
C LEU A 28 22.41 40.85 5.99
N CYS A 29 21.76 39.99 5.19
CA CYS A 29 20.80 39.01 5.62
C CYS A 29 21.42 37.89 6.47
N LEU A 30 22.68 37.49 6.20
CA LEU A 30 23.41 36.48 6.98
C LEU A 30 24.00 37.01 8.31
N LYS A 31 24.12 38.33 8.47
CA LYS A 31 24.60 38.91 9.74
C LYS A 31 23.54 39.13 10.81
N ALA A 32 22.25 38.90 10.52
CA ALA A 32 21.16 39.00 11.52
C ALA A 32 20.78 37.66 12.18
N THR A 33 21.44 36.52 11.89
CA THR A 33 20.97 35.18 12.33
C THR A 33 22.03 34.29 12.98
N ALA A 34 23.02 34.83 13.63
CA ALA A 34 24.00 33.96 14.30
C ALA A 34 24.22 34.34 15.74
N LYS A 35 23.22 34.09 16.63
CA LYS A 35 23.46 33.79 18.05
C LYS A 35 22.19 33.26 18.70
N GLY A 36 22.13 31.92 18.94
CA GLY A 36 21.15 31.26 19.81
C GLY A 36 20.19 30.30 19.08
N ASP A 37 19.82 29.24 19.76
CA ASP A 37 18.84 28.24 19.33
C ASP A 37 17.40 28.77 19.31
N TRP A 38 17.19 30.05 19.61
CA TRP A 38 15.88 30.67 19.77
C TRP A 38 15.71 31.91 18.88
N TRP A 39 14.45 32.20 18.53
CA TRP A 39 14.09 33.45 17.87
C TRP A 39 12.66 33.88 18.19
N LEU A 40 12.39 35.19 18.18
CA LEU A 40 11.09 35.76 18.44
C LEU A 40 10.37 36.06 17.13
N GLU A 41 9.20 35.44 16.96
CA GLU A 41 8.23 35.80 15.95
C GLU A 41 7.13 36.64 16.62
N ALA A 42 6.91 37.85 16.17
CA ALA A 42 5.95 38.75 16.82
C ALA A 42 5.16 39.59 15.82
N GLU A 43 3.90 39.86 16.18
CA GLU A 43 3.01 40.72 15.46
C GLU A 43 3.41 42.21 15.58
N ASP A 44 3.98 42.62 16.71
CA ASP A 44 4.42 43.98 17.01
C ASP A 44 5.95 44.02 17.08
N LYS A 45 6.56 44.99 16.39
CA LYS A 45 8.00 45.19 16.36
C LYS A 45 8.57 45.65 17.73
N ALA A 46 7.75 46.16 18.63
CA ALA A 46 8.14 46.50 20.00
C ALA A 46 8.26 45.28 20.93
N SER A 47 7.85 44.09 20.44
CA SER A 47 8.01 42.83 21.19
C SER A 47 9.49 42.49 21.36
N THR A 48 9.87 42.08 22.57
CA THR A 48 11.26 41.73 22.90
C THR A 48 11.32 40.38 23.62
N ALA A 49 12.43 39.63 23.42
CA ALA A 49 12.79 38.46 24.21
C ALA A 49 14.27 38.61 24.60
N VAL A 50 14.54 38.79 25.90
CA VAL A 50 15.87 39.05 26.43
C VAL A 50 16.20 38.03 27.53
N THR A 51 17.29 37.28 27.34
CA THR A 51 17.76 36.30 28.32
C THR A 51 18.86 36.94 29.23
N ARG A 52 18.64 36.91 30.55
CA ARG A 52 19.60 37.32 31.56
C ARG A 52 19.59 36.29 32.71
N ASN A 53 20.74 35.87 33.17
CA ASN A 53 20.89 34.92 34.29
C ASN A 53 20.02 33.66 34.14
N GLY A 54 19.87 33.11 32.90
CA GLY A 54 19.09 31.90 32.63
C GLY A 54 17.58 32.10 32.57
N VAL A 55 17.08 33.34 32.76
CA VAL A 55 15.67 33.70 32.60
C VAL A 55 15.50 34.51 31.33
N THR A 56 14.59 34.08 30.44
CA THR A 56 14.18 34.85 29.26
C THR A 56 12.91 35.64 29.60
N THR A 57 13.01 36.95 29.54
CA THR A 57 11.89 37.86 29.70
C THR A 57 11.31 38.22 28.36
N ILE A 58 10.03 38.00 28.14
CA ILE A 58 9.31 38.29 26.92
C ILE A 58 8.29 39.40 27.19
N ILE A 59 8.47 40.52 26.52
CA ILE A 59 7.50 41.65 26.55
C ILE A 59 6.76 41.61 25.20
N ALA A 60 5.46 41.36 25.21
CA ALA A 60 4.67 41.17 24.02
C ALA A 60 3.43 42.08 23.99
N PRO A 61 3.51 43.32 23.43
CA PRO A 61 2.37 44.23 23.27
C PRO A 61 1.24 43.67 22.43
N LYS A 62 1.54 42.69 21.54
CA LYS A 62 0.61 41.86 20.75
C LYS A 62 1.04 40.43 20.79
N GLY A 63 0.52 39.61 19.85
CA GLY A 63 0.89 38.19 19.74
C GLY A 63 2.38 38.00 19.48
N ALA A 64 3.03 37.12 20.25
CA ALA A 64 4.42 36.77 20.09
C ALA A 64 4.66 35.29 20.41
N THR A 65 5.55 34.63 19.64
CA THR A 65 5.99 33.26 19.90
C THR A 65 7.51 33.20 19.94
N TRP A 66 8.06 32.70 21.03
CA TRP A 66 9.47 32.44 21.26
C TRP A 66 9.78 31.01 20.81
N TRP A 67 10.33 30.83 19.58
CA TRP A 67 10.56 29.57 18.95
C TRP A 67 11.92 28.99 19.26
N TYR A 68 11.95 27.68 19.58
CA TYR A 68 13.16 26.87 19.64
C TYR A 68 13.43 26.26 18.26
N LYS A 69 14.59 26.58 17.65
CA LYS A 69 14.90 26.28 16.25
C LYS A 69 15.32 24.84 15.97
N ARG A 70 15.59 24.04 17.01
CA ARG A 70 16.00 22.65 16.80
C ARG A 70 14.79 21.76 16.63
N LEU A 71 14.80 20.96 15.56
CA LEU A 71 13.78 19.96 15.29
C LEU A 71 13.92 18.80 16.29
N MET A 72 12.85 18.49 17.01
CA MET A 72 12.73 17.33 17.89
C MET A 72 12.15 16.17 17.08
N ARG A 73 12.63 14.94 17.30
CA ARG A 73 12.19 13.75 16.57
C ARG A 73 11.95 12.58 17.50
N GLY A 74 10.95 11.75 17.19
CA GLY A 74 10.56 10.59 17.97
C GLY A 74 9.85 10.96 19.27
N ASN A 75 9.95 10.08 20.26
CA ASN A 75 9.35 10.27 21.56
C ASN A 75 10.00 11.45 22.27
N THR A 76 9.23 12.51 22.45
CA THR A 76 9.73 13.81 22.92
C THR A 76 9.15 14.17 24.28
N THR A 77 10.02 14.57 25.19
CA THR A 77 9.67 15.20 26.48
C THR A 77 10.31 16.57 26.53
N ILE A 78 9.53 17.59 26.88
CA ILE A 78 9.99 18.97 27.07
C ILE A 78 9.64 19.41 28.50
N GLU A 79 10.58 19.99 29.20
CA GLU A 79 10.36 20.55 30.53
C GLU A 79 10.89 21.98 30.60
N TYR A 80 10.12 22.85 31.23
CA TYR A 80 10.50 24.23 31.48
C TYR A 80 9.69 24.81 32.63
N GLU A 81 10.15 25.97 33.14
CA GLU A 81 9.37 26.76 34.06
C GLU A 81 9.00 28.09 33.41
N ALA A 82 7.74 28.52 33.61
CA ALA A 82 7.25 29.78 33.09
C ALA A 82 6.29 30.48 34.04
N ARG A 83 6.20 31.80 33.91
CA ARG A 83 5.23 32.63 34.65
C ARG A 83 4.74 33.80 33.81
N ILE A 84 3.59 34.34 34.19
CA ILE A 84 3.13 35.65 33.78
C ILE A 84 3.36 36.62 34.91
N VAL A 85 4.09 37.70 34.63
CA VAL A 85 4.41 38.76 35.61
C VAL A 85 3.26 39.79 35.65
N ALA A 86 2.83 40.17 36.81
CA ALA A 86 1.86 41.25 36.99
C ALA A 86 2.49 42.61 36.63
N ASP A 87 2.38 42.98 35.34
CA ASP A 87 2.99 44.21 34.81
C ASP A 87 1.94 45.30 34.57
N PRO A 88 2.05 46.47 35.21
CA PRO A 88 1.11 47.59 35.01
C PRO A 88 1.03 48.13 33.55
N GLN A 89 2.00 47.78 32.71
CA GLN A 89 1.92 48.17 31.29
C GLN A 89 0.83 47.43 30.54
N PHE A 90 0.40 46.27 31.04
CA PHE A 90 -0.64 45.43 30.42
C PHE A 90 -1.93 45.48 31.25
N LYS A 91 -2.84 46.35 30.87
CA LYS A 91 -4.17 46.49 31.52
C LYS A 91 -5.28 46.19 30.53
N ASN A 92 -6.41 45.65 31.06
CA ASN A 92 -7.63 45.51 30.29
C ASN A 92 -8.34 46.88 30.17
N GLU A 93 -9.45 46.95 29.43
CA GLU A 93 -10.25 48.16 29.26
C GLU A 93 -10.81 48.73 30.58
N LYS A 94 -10.90 47.88 31.62
CA LYS A 94 -11.35 48.28 32.99
C LYS A 94 -10.19 48.71 33.87
N GLY A 95 -8.94 48.70 33.40
CA GLY A 95 -7.74 49.08 34.14
C GLY A 95 -7.15 47.95 35.00
N ASP A 96 -7.68 46.73 34.98
CA ASP A 96 -7.10 45.60 35.71
C ASP A 96 -5.84 45.12 35.00
N ILE A 97 -4.81 44.75 35.77
CA ILE A 97 -3.58 44.17 35.22
C ILE A 97 -3.91 42.82 34.56
N ARG A 98 -3.50 42.67 33.30
CA ARG A 98 -3.74 41.46 32.54
C ARG A 98 -2.78 40.33 32.94
N VAL A 99 -3.33 39.23 33.42
CA VAL A 99 -2.59 37.98 33.74
C VAL A 99 -3.19 36.86 32.88
N SER A 100 -2.61 36.58 31.73
CA SER A 100 -3.21 35.70 30.71
C SER A 100 -2.17 35.18 29.74
N ASP A 101 -2.46 34.04 29.08
CA ASP A 101 -1.77 33.47 27.92
C ASP A 101 -0.35 32.94 28.24
N LEU A 102 -0.27 31.98 29.17
CA LEU A 102 0.88 31.10 29.33
C LEU A 102 0.77 29.92 28.39
N ASN A 103 0.86 30.21 27.08
CA ASN A 103 0.56 29.20 26.02
C ASN A 103 1.83 28.55 25.52
N CYS A 104 1.67 27.33 24.97
CA CYS A 104 2.77 26.65 24.27
C CYS A 104 2.28 25.86 23.05
N PHE A 105 3.23 25.73 22.13
CA PHE A 105 3.17 24.82 20.96
C PHE A 105 4.23 23.76 21.11
N TRP A 106 3.93 22.51 20.80
CA TRP A 106 4.96 21.49 20.66
C TRP A 106 4.65 20.54 19.50
N MET A 107 5.67 19.92 18.98
CA MET A 107 5.64 19.14 17.75
C MET A 107 5.07 19.93 16.57
N ALA A 108 5.37 21.23 16.47
CA ALA A 108 4.94 22.05 15.34
C ALA A 108 5.67 21.67 14.06
N ASP A 109 4.94 21.50 12.95
CA ASP A 109 5.49 21.06 11.65
C ASP A 109 6.51 22.04 11.05
N ARG A 110 6.49 23.28 11.48
CA ARG A 110 7.47 24.34 11.13
C ARG A 110 7.68 25.32 12.25
N CYS A 111 8.83 25.95 12.24
CA CYS A 111 9.23 26.95 13.18
C CYS A 111 8.89 28.34 12.62
N GLY A 112 7.75 28.91 13.03
CA GLY A 112 7.31 30.23 12.60
C GLY A 112 6.58 30.30 11.24
N GLY A 113 6.59 31.47 10.64
CA GLY A 113 5.92 31.77 9.36
C GLY A 113 4.46 32.23 9.52
N CYS A 114 4.04 32.59 10.74
CA CYS A 114 2.69 33.04 11.07
C CYS A 114 2.62 34.54 11.44
N GLY A 115 3.76 35.24 11.46
CA GLY A 115 3.86 36.66 11.74
C GLY A 115 3.35 37.06 13.16
N GLY A 116 3.36 36.14 14.12
CA GLY A 116 2.92 36.38 15.51
C GLY A 116 1.40 36.44 15.71
N LYS A 117 0.57 36.53 14.67
CA LYS A 117 -0.90 36.56 14.77
C LYS A 117 -1.47 35.21 15.19
N PHE A 118 -2.40 35.20 16.17
CA PHE A 118 -2.94 33.97 16.74
C PHE A 118 -3.68 33.13 15.66
N ALA A 119 -4.53 33.74 14.87
CA ALA A 119 -5.31 33.04 13.88
C ALA A 119 -4.43 32.36 12.78
N ASN A 120 -3.30 33.00 12.44
CA ASN A 120 -2.39 32.44 11.45
C ASN A 120 -1.73 31.13 11.90
N ASN A 121 -1.63 30.88 13.22
CA ASN A 121 -1.08 29.63 13.75
C ASN A 121 -1.95 28.41 13.45
N TYR A 122 -3.23 28.58 13.07
CA TYR A 122 -4.09 27.48 12.65
C TYR A 122 -3.59 26.78 11.39
N ALA A 123 -2.74 27.46 10.62
CA ALA A 123 -2.05 26.86 9.46
C ALA A 123 -0.93 25.87 9.83
N LEU A 124 -0.57 25.76 11.10
CA LEU A 124 0.42 24.81 11.60
C LEU A 124 -0.23 23.49 12.01
N LYS A 125 0.49 22.39 11.84
CA LYS A 125 0.19 21.12 12.50
C LYS A 125 0.95 21.08 13.82
N LEU A 126 0.26 21.05 14.97
CA LEU A 126 0.92 21.08 16.28
C LEU A 126 -0.04 20.67 17.42
N TYR A 127 0.51 20.43 18.59
CA TYR A 127 -0.24 20.42 19.85
C TYR A 127 -0.17 21.80 20.48
N TYR A 128 -1.32 22.29 20.94
CA TYR A 128 -1.47 23.60 21.57
C TYR A 128 -2.09 23.48 22.97
N MET A 129 -1.44 24.05 23.94
CA MET A 129 -2.03 24.33 25.24
C MET A 129 -2.12 25.83 25.46
N GLY A 130 -3.32 26.30 25.68
CA GLY A 130 -3.60 27.65 26.06
C GLY A 130 -3.96 27.69 27.55
N TYR A 131 -2.95 27.87 28.44
CA TYR A 131 -3.17 27.96 29.87
C TYR A 131 -3.51 29.38 30.25
N GLY A 132 -4.67 29.60 30.92
CA GLY A 132 -5.19 30.91 31.24
C GLY A 132 -5.48 31.80 30.03
N GLY A 133 -5.91 31.22 28.92
CA GLY A 133 -6.33 31.98 27.74
C GLY A 133 -7.64 32.75 27.95
N ASN A 134 -8.03 33.58 26.95
CA ASN A 134 -9.25 34.35 26.92
C ASN A 134 -9.40 35.23 28.20
N TRP A 135 -8.43 36.09 28.45
CA TRP A 135 -8.37 36.92 29.63
C TRP A 135 -8.35 36.14 30.95
N ASN A 136 -7.62 35.04 30.98
CA ASN A 136 -7.51 34.16 32.14
C ASN A 136 -8.87 33.59 32.61
N THR A 137 -9.73 33.21 31.64
CA THR A 137 -11.01 32.59 31.95
C THR A 137 -11.08 31.13 31.53
N THR A 138 -10.12 30.65 30.70
CA THR A 138 -10.12 29.28 30.17
C THR A 138 -8.74 28.69 30.06
N THR A 139 -8.63 27.39 30.24
CA THR A 139 -7.45 26.60 29.91
C THR A 139 -7.86 25.53 28.90
N ARG A 140 -7.25 25.52 27.68
CA ARG A 140 -7.71 24.71 26.54
C ARG A 140 -6.58 23.96 25.88
N PHE A 141 -6.79 22.69 25.66
CA PHE A 141 -5.95 21.85 24.79
C PHE A 141 -6.59 21.67 23.42
N ARG A 142 -5.78 21.80 22.37
CA ARG A 142 -6.21 21.63 20.97
C ARG A 142 -5.13 20.90 20.16
N ARG A 143 -5.56 20.16 19.15
CA ARG A 143 -4.74 19.60 18.07
C ARG A 143 -4.95 20.44 16.81
N TYR A 144 -3.92 21.13 16.35
CA TYR A 144 -3.97 21.91 15.11
C TYR A 144 -3.63 21.00 13.92
N LYS A 145 -4.43 21.09 12.87
CA LYS A 145 -4.35 20.20 11.69
C LYS A 145 -3.82 20.87 10.42
N GLY A 146 -3.39 22.13 10.52
CA GLY A 146 -2.77 22.88 9.42
C GLY A 146 -3.76 23.51 8.45
N TYR A 147 -4.91 24.00 8.95
CA TYR A 147 -5.91 24.68 8.13
C TYR A 147 -5.81 26.19 8.26
N TRP A 148 -5.89 26.89 7.12
CA TRP A 148 -6.03 28.35 7.12
C TRP A 148 -7.47 28.74 7.43
N PRO A 149 -7.73 29.60 8.42
CA PRO A 149 -9.05 30.15 8.66
C PRO A 149 -9.40 31.10 7.52
N THR A 150 -10.64 31.07 7.04
CA THR A 150 -11.24 32.10 6.21
C THR A 150 -12.37 32.77 7.00
N GLU A 151 -12.69 34.01 6.68
CA GLU A 151 -13.67 34.80 7.43
C GLU A 151 -15.03 34.11 7.56
N GLU A 152 -15.40 33.28 6.60
CA GLU A 152 -16.69 32.57 6.55
C GLU A 152 -16.69 31.20 7.28
N ARG A 153 -15.61 30.80 7.98
CA ARG A 153 -15.38 29.38 8.33
C ARG A 153 -14.89 29.19 9.75
N GLU A 154 -15.78 29.38 10.73
CA GLU A 154 -15.47 29.07 12.14
C GLU A 154 -15.06 27.61 12.39
N TRP A 155 -15.56 26.70 11.57
CA TRP A 155 -15.30 25.27 11.67
C TRP A 155 -13.86 24.87 11.30
N LEU A 156 -13.05 25.75 10.67
CA LEU A 156 -11.61 25.53 10.50
C LEU A 156 -10.80 25.86 11.77
N ARG A 157 -11.42 26.43 12.78
CA ARG A 157 -10.78 26.59 14.07
C ARG A 157 -10.48 25.22 14.66
N PRO A 158 -9.29 25.00 15.24
CA PRO A 158 -8.95 23.74 15.88
C PRO A 158 -9.92 23.43 17.01
N THR A 159 -10.42 22.19 16.99
CA THR A 159 -11.36 21.69 18.00
C THR A 159 -10.75 21.74 19.40
N ILE A 160 -11.55 22.13 20.39
CA ILE A 160 -11.19 22.05 21.80
C ILE A 160 -11.31 20.60 22.24
N LEU A 161 -10.19 19.96 22.60
CA LEU A 161 -10.16 18.57 23.06
C LEU A 161 -10.28 18.44 24.57
N ARG A 162 -9.83 19.47 25.31
CA ARG A 162 -9.99 19.62 26.77
C ARG A 162 -10.16 21.07 27.10
N GLU A 163 -11.02 21.35 28.07
CA GLU A 163 -11.27 22.70 28.56
C GLU A 163 -11.48 22.70 30.10
N TYR A 164 -10.89 23.68 30.75
CA TYR A 164 -11.08 24.00 32.16
C TYR A 164 -11.46 25.48 32.29
N THR A 165 -12.45 25.76 33.15
CA THR A 165 -12.94 27.12 33.39
C THR A 165 -12.97 27.48 34.88
N ASP A 166 -12.59 26.53 35.74
CA ASP A 166 -12.53 26.72 37.18
C ASP A 166 -11.24 27.41 37.58
N LYS A 167 -11.26 28.09 38.77
CA LYS A 167 -10.17 28.91 39.24
C LYS A 167 -8.87 28.18 39.55
N ALA A 168 -8.94 26.84 39.77
CA ALA A 168 -7.77 26.04 40.07
C ALA A 168 -6.87 25.93 38.84
N HIS A 169 -7.44 25.92 37.64
CA HIS A 169 -6.76 25.76 36.35
C HIS A 169 -6.58 27.10 35.61
N LEU A 170 -6.53 28.21 36.32
CA LEU A 170 -6.23 29.55 35.76
C LEU A 170 -4.90 30.07 36.28
N ILE A 171 -4.28 31.01 35.57
CA ILE A 171 -2.99 31.60 35.94
C ILE A 171 -3.09 32.40 37.23
N LYS A 172 -2.12 32.15 38.14
CA LYS A 172 -1.78 33.00 39.26
C LYS A 172 -0.61 33.89 38.86
N ALA A 173 -0.73 35.22 39.01
CA ALA A 173 0.34 36.15 38.70
C ALA A 173 1.60 35.83 39.50
N ASP A 174 2.76 36.03 38.89
CA ASP A 174 4.10 35.90 39.50
C ASP A 174 4.44 34.48 39.99
N HIS A 175 3.57 33.47 39.79
CA HIS A 175 3.80 32.09 40.16
C HIS A 175 4.61 31.38 39.06
N TRP A 176 5.72 30.71 39.42
CA TRP A 176 6.50 29.87 38.53
C TRP A 176 5.88 28.48 38.41
N TYR A 177 5.28 28.21 37.25
CA TYR A 177 4.72 26.92 36.89
C TYR A 177 5.82 26.00 36.35
N LYS A 178 5.88 24.76 36.85
CA LYS A 178 6.70 23.69 36.30
C LYS A 178 5.89 22.95 35.24
N ILE A 179 6.29 23.05 33.99
CA ILE A 179 5.55 22.49 32.87
C ILE A 179 6.35 21.37 32.26
N ARG A 180 5.67 20.24 32.03
CA ARG A 180 6.19 19.09 31.31
C ARG A 180 5.22 18.72 30.20
N LEU A 181 5.74 18.64 28.96
CA LEU A 181 5.04 18.24 27.75
C LEU A 181 5.58 16.91 27.31
N GLU A 182 4.70 16.00 26.88
CA GLU A 182 5.10 14.72 26.35
C GLU A 182 4.37 14.46 25.03
N ALA A 183 5.09 13.82 24.09
CA ALA A 183 4.57 13.19 22.90
C ALA A 183 5.33 11.86 22.76
N ILE A 184 4.75 10.79 23.33
CA ILE A 184 5.40 9.47 23.48
C ILE A 184 4.47 8.40 22.94
N ASP A 185 4.88 7.68 21.90
CA ASP A 185 4.12 6.59 21.27
C ASP A 185 2.66 6.95 20.96
N GLY A 186 2.46 8.16 20.41
CA GLY A 186 1.16 8.69 20.07
C GLY A 186 0.35 9.24 21.25
N ARG A 187 0.83 9.07 22.48
CA ARG A 187 0.20 9.65 23.69
C ARG A 187 0.77 11.03 24.00
N VAL A 188 -0.12 11.99 24.16
CA VAL A 188 0.20 13.40 24.35
C VAL A 188 -0.23 13.83 25.75
N ARG A 189 0.71 14.32 26.57
CA ARG A 189 0.42 14.78 27.93
C ARG A 189 0.90 16.20 28.17
N TYR A 190 0.10 16.96 28.89
CA TYR A 190 0.46 18.26 29.47
C TYR A 190 0.34 18.19 31.00
N ILE A 191 1.45 18.34 31.67
CA ILE A 191 1.58 18.25 33.10
C ILE A 191 2.06 19.60 33.62
N ILE A 192 1.37 20.14 34.59
CA ILE A 192 1.70 21.43 35.22
C ILE A 192 1.68 21.30 36.74
N ASP A 193 2.76 21.71 37.43
CA ASP A 193 2.97 21.58 38.88
C ASP A 193 2.66 20.18 39.42
N GLY A 194 2.90 19.14 38.59
CA GLY A 194 2.69 17.71 38.89
C GLY A 194 1.28 17.19 38.56
N GLU A 195 0.34 18.06 38.22
CA GLU A 195 -1.01 17.68 37.79
C GLU A 195 -1.05 17.44 36.28
N CYS A 196 -1.62 16.30 35.84
CA CYS A 196 -1.80 15.96 34.42
C CYS A 196 -3.15 16.48 33.91
N LEU A 197 -3.15 17.65 33.27
CA LEU A 197 -4.35 18.27 32.72
C LEU A 197 -4.77 17.66 31.40
N VAL A 198 -3.83 17.15 30.63
CA VAL A 198 -4.09 16.52 29.35
C VAL A 198 -3.45 15.15 29.31
N ASP A 199 -4.24 14.14 29.01
CA ASP A 199 -3.81 12.80 28.63
C ASP A 199 -4.63 12.39 27.42
N TYR A 200 -4.01 12.51 26.24
CA TYR A 200 -4.68 12.35 24.95
C TYR A 200 -3.87 11.39 24.06
N VAL A 201 -4.54 10.41 23.48
CA VAL A 201 -3.94 9.56 22.46
C VAL A 201 -4.35 10.14 21.11
N ASP A 202 -3.35 10.61 20.37
CA ASP A 202 -3.54 11.17 19.03
C ASP A 202 -3.56 10.04 18.01
N PRO A 203 -4.69 9.81 17.30
CA PRO A 203 -4.74 8.80 16.23
C PRO A 203 -3.87 9.20 15.02
N GLU A 204 -3.38 10.44 15.00
CA GLU A 204 -2.53 11.00 13.94
C GLU A 204 -1.30 11.67 14.57
N PRO A 205 -0.42 10.91 15.26
CA PRO A 205 0.59 11.49 16.12
C PRO A 205 1.65 12.28 15.33
N LEU A 206 2.07 13.39 15.91
CA LEU A 206 3.19 14.18 15.41
C LEU A 206 4.49 13.57 15.94
N THR A 207 5.26 12.95 15.05
CA THR A 207 6.51 12.24 15.38
C THR A 207 7.76 13.12 15.28
N SER A 208 7.60 14.36 14.79
CA SER A 208 8.67 15.37 14.78
C SER A 208 8.08 16.77 14.79
N GLY A 209 8.83 17.74 15.33
CA GLY A 209 8.37 19.12 15.30
C GLY A 209 9.19 20.06 16.18
N TYR A 210 8.75 21.31 16.21
CA TYR A 210 9.38 22.39 16.94
C TYR A 210 8.58 22.76 18.19
N PHE A 211 9.28 23.40 19.15
CA PHE A 211 8.66 23.99 20.36
C PHE A 211 8.55 25.51 20.21
N GLY A 212 7.42 26.07 20.62
CA GLY A 212 7.18 27.51 20.75
C GLY A 212 6.50 27.88 22.05
N PHE A 213 7.09 28.80 22.82
CA PHE A 213 6.42 29.45 23.94
C PHE A 213 5.67 30.67 23.41
N ARG A 214 4.37 30.77 23.67
CA ARG A 214 3.53 31.80 23.08
C ARG A 214 2.78 32.62 24.15
N THR A 215 2.76 33.94 23.94
CA THR A 215 1.98 34.87 24.78
C THR A 215 1.39 35.99 23.93
N THR A 216 0.51 36.81 24.52
CA THR A 216 -0.05 38.00 23.86
C THR A 216 -0.49 39.02 24.93
N LEU A 217 -0.23 40.31 24.71
CA LEU A 217 -0.54 41.41 25.67
C LEU A 217 -0.06 41.06 27.09
N ALA A 218 1.21 40.67 27.20
CA ALA A 218 1.70 40.10 28.46
C ALA A 218 3.20 40.31 28.64
N HIS A 219 3.59 40.35 29.92
CA HIS A 219 4.98 40.15 30.37
C HIS A 219 5.12 38.72 30.87
N ALA A 220 5.82 37.90 30.10
CA ALA A 220 6.04 36.49 30.41
C ALA A 220 7.52 36.20 30.64
N GLU A 221 7.81 35.26 31.51
CA GLU A 221 9.18 34.77 31.75
C GLU A 221 9.24 33.23 31.60
N ILE A 222 10.34 32.76 31.03
CA ILE A 222 10.63 31.33 30.85
C ILE A 222 12.07 31.03 31.28
N ARG A 223 12.28 29.88 31.96
CA ARG A 223 13.61 29.41 32.39
C ARG A 223 13.67 27.88 32.44
N ASN A 224 14.86 27.33 32.67
CA ASN A 224 15.12 25.90 32.88
C ASN A 224 14.60 25.01 31.76
N PHE A 225 14.60 25.53 30.51
CA PHE A 225 14.18 24.77 29.37
C PHE A 225 15.14 23.60 29.11
N LYS A 226 14.60 22.40 29.03
CA LYS A 226 15.28 21.17 28.61
C LYS A 226 14.34 20.28 27.83
N TYR A 227 14.92 19.46 26.99
CA TYR A 227 14.16 18.46 26.26
C TYR A 227 14.97 17.19 26.09
N SER A 228 14.27 16.07 25.90
CA SER A 228 14.86 14.80 25.49
C SER A 228 14.03 14.22 24.33
N CYS A 229 14.71 13.64 23.37
CA CYS A 229 14.10 12.94 22.27
C CYS A 229 14.68 11.52 22.22
N THR A 230 13.82 10.52 22.15
CA THR A 230 14.21 9.14 21.94
C THR A 230 13.49 8.66 20.69
N ASP A 231 14.25 8.45 19.62
CA ASP A 231 13.75 7.79 18.43
C ASP A 231 13.61 6.30 18.79
N PRO A 232 12.39 5.71 18.77
CA PRO A 232 12.20 4.29 19.03
C PRO A 232 12.96 3.41 18.03
N ASP A 233 13.34 3.98 16.88
CA ASP A 233 14.08 3.30 15.82
C ASP A 233 15.61 3.53 15.90
N THR A 234 16.13 4.11 16.98
CA THR A 234 17.58 4.40 17.15
C THR A 234 18.48 3.16 17.12
N GLN A 235 17.97 2.02 17.55
CA GLN A 235 18.69 0.75 17.44
C GLN A 235 18.58 0.08 16.08
N GLY A 236 17.71 0.57 15.21
CA GLY A 236 17.37 0.06 13.90
C GLY A 236 15.93 -0.42 13.82
N ILE A 237 15.40 -0.41 12.60
CA ILE A 237 14.05 -0.89 12.28
C ILE A 237 14.08 -2.42 12.26
N ARG A 238 13.25 -3.04 13.08
CA ARG A 238 13.15 -4.50 13.11
C ARG A 238 12.40 -5.01 11.88
N ILE A 239 13.06 -5.92 11.13
CA ILE A 239 12.51 -6.63 9.98
C ILE A 239 12.40 -8.09 10.37
N GLY A 240 11.18 -8.60 10.48
CA GLY A 240 10.89 -9.96 10.95
C GLY A 240 10.32 -10.86 9.87
N TRP A 241 10.34 -12.17 10.10
CA TRP A 241 9.72 -13.15 9.22
C TRP A 241 8.19 -13.11 9.35
N THR A 242 7.51 -13.21 8.20
CA THR A 242 6.08 -13.48 8.16
C THR A 242 5.89 -15.00 8.20
N GLY A 243 5.44 -15.53 9.33
CA GLY A 243 5.35 -16.95 9.58
C GLY A 243 6.64 -17.55 10.19
N ASP A 244 6.97 -18.79 9.80
CA ASP A 244 8.11 -19.51 10.35
C ASP A 244 9.46 -18.89 9.94
N ARG A 245 10.48 -19.09 10.79
CA ARG A 245 11.85 -18.67 10.49
C ARG A 245 12.36 -19.33 9.22
N SER A 246 13.09 -18.56 8.41
CA SER A 246 13.61 -19.00 7.14
C SER A 246 15.01 -18.43 6.89
N HIS A 247 15.53 -18.57 5.67
CA HIS A 247 16.79 -18.01 5.19
C HIS A 247 16.76 -17.88 3.67
N GLY A 248 17.79 -17.27 3.09
CA GLY A 248 17.94 -17.11 1.64
C GLY A 248 17.47 -15.74 1.12
N PRO A 249 17.26 -15.60 -0.20
CA PRO A 249 16.91 -14.33 -0.84
C PRO A 249 15.58 -13.78 -0.37
N VAL A 250 15.56 -12.46 -0.07
CA VAL A 250 14.33 -11.71 0.26
C VAL A 250 14.38 -10.34 -0.38
N THR A 251 13.20 -9.81 -0.70
CA THR A 251 12.99 -8.42 -1.08
C THR A 251 11.83 -7.87 -0.27
N PHE A 252 12.00 -6.69 0.32
CA PHE A 252 10.98 -6.07 1.19
C PHE A 252 11.03 -4.55 1.11
N GLY A 253 9.91 -3.92 1.43
CA GLY A 253 9.81 -2.47 1.51
C GLY A 253 9.69 -1.95 2.93
N VAL A 254 10.20 -0.73 3.15
CA VAL A 254 10.17 -0.04 4.44
C VAL A 254 9.66 1.39 4.24
N PRO A 255 8.59 1.81 4.94
CA PRO A 255 8.08 3.17 4.88
C PRO A 255 8.86 4.11 5.81
N PHE A 256 8.93 5.38 5.40
CA PHE A 256 9.51 6.47 6.18
C PHE A 256 8.52 7.63 6.30
N ALA A 257 8.53 8.31 7.43
CA ALA A 257 7.77 9.55 7.59
C ALA A 257 8.35 10.67 6.70
N LYS A 258 7.52 11.65 6.40
CA LYS A 258 7.91 12.81 5.57
C LYS A 258 9.15 13.49 6.15
N GLY A 259 10.16 13.70 5.31
CA GLY A 259 11.46 14.30 5.70
C GLY A 259 12.38 13.38 6.52
N GLU A 260 12.01 12.12 6.76
CA GLU A 260 12.80 11.18 7.58
C GLU A 260 13.98 10.58 6.81
N ALA A 261 13.81 10.28 5.54
CA ALA A 261 14.84 9.76 4.64
C ALA A 261 14.90 10.57 3.34
N THR A 262 16.11 10.89 2.88
CA THR A 262 16.37 11.65 1.65
C THR A 262 17.26 10.84 0.71
N ASP A 263 17.55 11.34 -0.47
CA ASP A 263 18.46 10.69 -1.44
C ASP A 263 19.87 10.43 -0.87
N GLY A 264 20.33 11.26 0.06
CA GLY A 264 21.61 11.08 0.74
C GLY A 264 21.59 10.09 1.91
N THR A 265 20.43 9.56 2.27
CA THR A 265 20.31 8.62 3.39
C THR A 265 20.84 7.24 2.98
N THR A 266 21.80 6.71 3.72
CA THR A 266 22.32 5.36 3.53
C THR A 266 21.80 4.43 4.61
N PHE A 267 21.73 3.13 4.27
CA PHE A 267 21.20 2.10 5.15
C PHE A 267 22.19 0.96 5.32
N SER A 268 22.13 0.27 6.45
CA SER A 268 22.84 -0.98 6.67
C SER A 268 21.91 -2.00 7.31
N LEU A 269 21.89 -3.21 6.78
CA LEU A 269 21.15 -4.33 7.34
C LEU A 269 22.09 -5.21 8.15
N VAL A 270 21.66 -5.60 9.35
CA VAL A 270 22.42 -6.51 10.21
C VAL A 270 21.49 -7.59 10.77
N THR A 271 22.03 -8.76 11.05
CA THR A 271 21.32 -9.82 11.76
C THR A 271 21.06 -9.44 13.23
N ASN A 272 20.26 -10.22 13.92
CA ASN A 272 19.96 -10.02 15.35
C ASN A 272 21.20 -10.06 16.27
N ASP A 273 22.29 -10.71 15.86
CA ASP A 273 23.59 -10.72 16.57
C ASP A 273 24.53 -9.59 16.11
N GLY A 274 24.10 -8.76 15.16
CA GLY A 274 24.86 -7.62 14.66
C GLY A 274 25.74 -7.87 13.45
N THR A 275 25.72 -9.08 12.85
CA THR A 275 26.49 -9.41 11.65
C THR A 275 25.94 -8.61 10.45
N PRO A 276 26.80 -7.86 9.71
CA PRO A 276 26.38 -7.11 8.54
C PRO A 276 25.94 -8.01 7.38
N ILE A 277 24.86 -7.61 6.69
CA ILE A 277 24.31 -8.28 5.51
C ILE A 277 24.45 -7.36 4.31
N ALA A 278 24.99 -7.86 3.19
CA ALA A 278 25.04 -7.13 1.92
C ALA A 278 23.60 -6.86 1.44
N THR A 279 23.35 -5.63 1.00
CA THR A 279 21.98 -5.18 0.70
C THR A 279 21.98 -4.23 -0.47
N ASP A 280 21.08 -4.44 -1.44
CA ASP A 280 20.69 -3.42 -2.41
C ASP A 280 19.47 -2.67 -1.91
N SER A 281 19.34 -1.41 -2.31
CA SER A 281 18.16 -0.61 -2.00
C SER A 281 17.81 0.38 -3.11
N TRP A 282 16.51 0.63 -3.31
CA TRP A 282 16.00 1.59 -4.29
C TRP A 282 14.68 2.19 -3.81
N ARG A 283 14.39 3.41 -4.26
CA ARG A 283 13.16 4.12 -3.91
C ARG A 283 11.96 3.52 -4.64
N LEU A 284 10.86 3.30 -3.92
CA LEU A 284 9.57 2.88 -4.49
C LEU A 284 8.58 4.04 -4.60
N ALA A 285 8.64 5.01 -3.68
CA ALA A 285 7.77 6.18 -3.69
C ALA A 285 8.38 7.37 -2.94
N SER A 286 7.91 8.57 -3.28
CA SER A 286 8.33 9.83 -2.68
C SER A 286 7.15 10.57 -2.04
N TRP A 287 7.43 11.33 -0.99
CA TRP A 287 6.54 12.36 -0.49
C TRP A 287 6.56 13.59 -1.41
N ALA A 288 5.55 14.45 -1.30
CA ALA A 288 5.46 15.70 -2.07
C ALA A 288 6.66 16.66 -1.91
N ASP A 289 7.43 16.53 -0.82
CA ASP A 289 8.66 17.30 -0.59
C ASP A 289 9.92 16.64 -1.17
N GLY A 290 9.77 15.54 -1.91
CA GLY A 290 10.86 14.76 -2.50
C GLY A 290 11.56 13.81 -1.54
N SER A 291 11.21 13.80 -0.25
CA SER A 291 11.74 12.80 0.69
C SER A 291 11.18 11.39 0.38
N THR A 292 11.90 10.36 0.78
CA THR A 292 11.51 8.97 0.54
C THR A 292 10.27 8.60 1.36
N LYS A 293 9.21 8.12 0.70
CA LYS A 293 8.01 7.55 1.31
C LYS A 293 8.17 6.05 1.54
N TRP A 294 8.66 5.32 0.51
CA TRP A 294 8.94 3.91 0.57
C TRP A 294 10.28 3.58 -0.08
N GLN A 295 11.05 2.72 0.58
CA GLN A 295 12.33 2.21 0.09
C GLN A 295 12.31 0.69 0.06
N ALA A 296 12.71 0.11 -1.07
CA ALA A 296 12.91 -1.33 -1.19
C ALA A 296 14.31 -1.73 -0.76
N PHE A 297 14.43 -2.97 -0.28
CA PHE A 297 15.69 -3.62 0.09
C PHE A 297 15.71 -5.05 -0.43
N ALA A 298 16.85 -5.51 -0.95
CA ALA A 298 17.07 -6.89 -1.34
C ALA A 298 18.31 -7.42 -0.63
N ALA A 299 18.23 -8.63 -0.08
CA ALA A 299 19.31 -9.26 0.67
C ALA A 299 19.23 -10.78 0.59
N VAL A 300 20.34 -11.48 0.89
CA VAL A 300 20.36 -12.93 1.16
C VAL A 300 20.55 -13.10 2.67
N ILE A 301 19.53 -13.61 3.33
CA ILE A 301 19.50 -13.72 4.79
C ILE A 301 20.18 -15.05 5.22
N PRO A 302 21.18 -15.01 6.10
CA PRO A 302 21.86 -16.22 6.59
C PRO A 302 20.93 -17.13 7.39
N GLN A 303 21.22 -18.43 7.33
CA GLN A 303 20.55 -19.43 8.17
C GLN A 303 20.71 -19.12 9.66
N GLY A 304 19.65 -19.34 10.44
CA GLY A 304 19.64 -19.09 11.89
C GLY A 304 19.34 -17.63 12.27
N THR A 305 19.02 -16.76 11.30
CA THR A 305 18.64 -15.37 11.58
C THR A 305 17.17 -15.29 12.02
N ASP A 306 16.93 -14.78 13.22
CA ASP A 306 15.57 -14.61 13.77
C ASP A 306 14.88 -13.39 13.19
N TYR A 307 15.61 -12.28 13.09
CA TYR A 307 15.18 -11.01 12.51
C TYR A 307 16.41 -10.20 12.09
N CYS A 308 16.19 -9.19 11.29
CA CYS A 308 17.23 -8.22 10.94
C CYS A 308 16.91 -6.84 11.55
N LEU A 309 17.95 -6.03 11.71
CA LEU A 309 17.83 -4.63 12.05
C LEU A 309 18.31 -3.78 10.87
N LEU A 310 17.43 -2.99 10.32
CA LEU A 310 17.76 -2.00 9.30
C LEU A 310 18.14 -0.69 10.00
N LYS A 311 19.40 -0.30 9.91
CA LYS A 311 19.95 0.91 10.52
C LYS A 311 20.06 2.01 9.48
N ARG A 312 19.59 3.20 9.82
CA ARG A 312 19.76 4.42 9.04
C ARG A 312 21.07 5.08 9.42
N ASN A 313 21.97 5.25 8.47
CA ASN A 313 23.22 5.94 8.66
C ASN A 313 23.07 7.42 8.26
N GLY A 314 23.68 8.33 9.02
CA GLY A 314 23.68 9.76 8.65
C GLY A 314 24.50 10.02 7.39
N GLU A 315 24.25 11.13 6.71
CA GLU A 315 24.80 11.52 5.40
C GLU A 315 26.35 11.50 5.25
N ARG A 316 27.10 11.32 6.31
CA ARG A 316 28.58 11.50 6.31
C ARG A 316 29.42 10.28 6.72
N LYS A 317 28.86 9.12 6.97
CA LYS A 317 29.69 7.95 7.27
C LYS A 317 29.38 6.82 6.30
N LYS A 318 30.19 6.67 5.24
CA LYS A 318 30.38 5.38 4.59
C LYS A 318 30.97 4.43 5.63
N LYS A 319 30.13 3.76 6.43
CA LYS A 319 30.57 2.53 7.09
C LYS A 319 30.83 1.52 5.99
N ALA A 320 31.86 0.68 6.18
CA ALA A 320 32.13 -0.43 5.26
C ALA A 320 30.82 -1.18 5.00
N GLU A 321 30.33 -1.07 3.79
CA GLU A 321 29.24 -1.91 3.31
C GLU A 321 29.76 -3.33 3.27
N ALA A 322 28.95 -4.29 3.73
CA ALA A 322 29.30 -5.69 3.59
C ALA A 322 29.35 -5.99 2.08
N ASP A 323 30.47 -6.55 1.62
CA ASP A 323 30.56 -7.02 0.24
C ASP A 323 29.76 -8.32 0.10
N SER A 324 28.99 -8.41 -0.98
CA SER A 324 28.34 -9.66 -1.35
C SER A 324 29.42 -10.59 -1.93
N ASN A 325 29.76 -11.65 -1.21
CA ASN A 325 30.65 -12.69 -1.69
C ASN A 325 29.84 -13.84 -2.29
N GLY A 326 30.39 -14.52 -3.32
CA GLY A 326 29.75 -15.67 -3.93
C GLY A 326 29.38 -15.47 -5.39
N GLU A 327 28.84 -16.51 -5.99
CA GLU A 327 28.39 -16.54 -7.37
C GLU A 327 26.91 -16.15 -7.48
N TRP A 328 26.52 -15.75 -8.68
CA TRP A 328 25.10 -15.52 -9.00
C TRP A 328 24.40 -16.84 -9.26
N GLY A 329 23.17 -16.99 -8.83
CA GLY A 329 22.29 -18.07 -9.24
C GLY A 329 22.23 -18.16 -10.77
N ALA A 330 22.30 -19.37 -11.31
CA ALA A 330 22.25 -19.60 -12.75
C ALA A 330 20.90 -20.17 -13.17
N MET A 331 20.28 -19.51 -14.14
CA MET A 331 19.08 -20.05 -14.79
C MET A 331 19.48 -21.01 -15.91
N PRO A 332 18.99 -22.26 -15.89
CA PRO A 332 19.23 -23.18 -16.98
C PRO A 332 18.64 -22.63 -18.31
N PRO A 333 19.21 -23.03 -19.48
CA PRO A 333 18.59 -22.70 -20.77
C PRO A 333 17.14 -23.13 -20.81
N PHE A 334 16.28 -22.23 -21.28
CA PHE A 334 14.83 -22.48 -21.30
C PHE A 334 14.18 -22.05 -22.62
N HIS A 335 13.02 -22.58 -22.89
CA HIS A 335 12.08 -22.08 -23.90
C HIS A 335 10.64 -22.20 -23.35
N LEU A 336 9.74 -21.48 -23.99
CA LEU A 336 8.32 -21.39 -23.62
C LEU A 336 7.46 -21.94 -24.73
N THR A 337 6.40 -22.67 -24.37
CA THR A 337 5.35 -23.09 -25.30
C THR A 337 3.99 -22.56 -24.85
N LEU A 338 3.15 -22.23 -25.83
CA LEU A 338 1.76 -21.85 -25.64
C LEU A 338 0.93 -22.60 -26.67
N ASN A 339 -0.06 -23.36 -26.23
CA ASN A 339 -0.87 -24.22 -27.09
C ASN A 339 0.00 -25.16 -27.96
N ASN A 340 1.00 -25.78 -27.34
CA ASN A 340 1.99 -26.69 -27.95
C ASN A 340 2.86 -26.04 -29.07
N LYS A 341 2.92 -24.72 -29.17
CA LYS A 341 3.76 -23.98 -30.11
C LYS A 341 4.83 -23.19 -29.39
N PRO A 342 6.08 -23.19 -29.87
CA PRO A 342 7.13 -22.35 -29.29
C PRO A 342 6.74 -20.86 -29.34
N VAL A 343 6.97 -20.14 -28.26
CA VAL A 343 6.78 -18.69 -28.18
C VAL A 343 8.13 -17.99 -28.24
N ALA A 344 8.27 -17.04 -29.15
CA ALA A 344 9.51 -16.29 -29.33
C ALA A 344 9.71 -15.28 -28.21
N ILE A 345 10.97 -15.18 -27.74
CA ILE A 345 11.45 -14.06 -26.93
C ILE A 345 11.78 -12.93 -27.91
N GLU A 346 11.01 -11.85 -27.88
CA GLU A 346 11.17 -10.69 -28.76
C GLU A 346 12.17 -9.69 -28.20
N LYS A 347 12.23 -9.55 -26.87
CA LYS A 347 13.13 -8.64 -26.17
C LYS A 347 13.70 -9.29 -24.92
N HIS A 348 15.00 -9.06 -24.68
CA HIS A 348 15.69 -9.38 -23.44
C HIS A 348 16.46 -8.17 -22.96
N GLU A 349 16.30 -7.83 -21.68
CA GLU A 349 16.99 -6.69 -21.07
C GLU A 349 17.29 -6.95 -19.59
N THR A 350 18.37 -6.36 -19.10
CA THR A 350 18.67 -6.29 -17.67
C THR A 350 17.90 -5.11 -17.08
N GLU A 351 16.79 -5.38 -16.41
CA GLU A 351 15.93 -4.36 -15.81
C GLU A 351 16.54 -3.76 -14.53
N ARG A 352 17.29 -4.59 -13.78
CA ARG A 352 18.01 -4.15 -12.57
C ARG A 352 19.34 -4.87 -12.44
N GLN A 353 20.39 -4.11 -12.14
CA GLN A 353 21.72 -4.64 -11.86
C GLN A 353 22.24 -4.04 -10.55
N GLY A 354 22.06 -4.75 -9.44
CA GLY A 354 22.56 -4.38 -8.12
C GLY A 354 23.84 -5.13 -7.74
N LYS A 355 24.29 -4.94 -6.51
CA LYS A 355 25.39 -5.69 -5.89
C LYS A 355 24.92 -7.07 -5.40
N VAL A 356 23.66 -7.18 -5.01
CA VAL A 356 23.04 -8.36 -4.41
C VAL A 356 21.99 -8.98 -5.32
N VAL A 357 21.15 -8.17 -5.98
CA VAL A 357 20.05 -8.65 -6.84
C VAL A 357 20.25 -8.19 -8.28
N ARG A 358 20.01 -9.10 -9.23
CA ARG A 358 19.93 -8.83 -10.67
C ARG A 358 18.59 -9.33 -11.18
N VAL A 359 17.96 -8.54 -12.06
CA VAL A 359 16.67 -8.86 -12.69
C VAL A 359 16.84 -8.81 -14.20
N GLU A 360 16.64 -9.96 -14.84
CA GLU A 360 16.59 -10.08 -16.30
C GLU A 360 15.12 -10.18 -16.72
N LYS A 361 14.71 -9.36 -17.70
CA LYS A 361 13.36 -9.33 -18.23
C LYS A 361 13.34 -9.84 -19.68
N PHE A 362 12.47 -10.79 -19.92
CA PHE A 362 12.19 -11.37 -21.24
C PHE A 362 10.74 -11.04 -21.60
N THR A 363 10.53 -10.55 -22.81
CA THR A 363 9.19 -10.18 -23.28
C THR A 363 8.92 -10.83 -24.63
N GLY A 364 7.72 -11.32 -24.81
CA GLY A 364 7.19 -11.82 -26.09
C GLY A 364 5.76 -11.35 -26.29
N LYS A 365 5.13 -11.76 -27.38
CA LYS A 365 3.79 -11.30 -27.75
C LYS A 365 2.74 -11.48 -26.63
N ASN A 366 2.77 -12.62 -25.93
CA ASN A 366 1.76 -13.03 -24.96
C ASN A 366 2.29 -13.15 -23.54
N PHE A 367 3.55 -12.77 -23.31
CA PHE A 367 4.13 -12.97 -21.99
C PHE A 367 5.18 -11.94 -21.61
N THR A 368 5.37 -11.81 -20.30
CA THR A 368 6.55 -11.20 -19.67
C THR A 368 7.10 -12.20 -18.67
N LEU A 369 8.43 -12.37 -18.66
CA LEU A 369 9.12 -13.22 -17.70
C LEU A 369 10.26 -12.44 -17.07
N ARG A 370 10.31 -12.40 -15.74
CA ARG A 370 11.43 -11.84 -14.98
C ARG A 370 12.15 -12.93 -14.21
N ALA A 371 13.47 -12.99 -14.35
CA ALA A 371 14.34 -13.87 -13.61
C ALA A 371 15.16 -13.06 -12.59
N TYR A 372 14.94 -13.33 -11.31
CA TYR A 372 15.65 -12.70 -10.20
C TYR A 372 16.76 -13.63 -9.73
N THR A 373 17.98 -13.16 -9.77
CA THR A 373 19.16 -13.87 -9.26
C THR A 373 19.80 -13.08 -8.14
N TYR A 374 20.33 -13.77 -7.16
CA TYR A 374 20.94 -13.16 -5.99
C TYR A 374 22.38 -13.64 -5.82
N LYS A 375 23.29 -12.71 -5.57
CA LYS A 375 24.71 -13.04 -5.38
C LYS A 375 24.90 -13.74 -4.04
N GLY A 376 25.55 -14.91 -4.07
CA GLY A 376 25.72 -15.76 -2.89
C GLY A 376 24.57 -16.74 -2.63
N SER A 377 23.59 -16.82 -3.55
CA SER A 377 22.53 -17.83 -3.53
C SER A 377 22.45 -18.56 -4.87
N LYS A 378 22.15 -19.86 -4.84
CA LYS A 378 21.87 -20.66 -6.04
C LYS A 378 20.42 -20.53 -6.51
N GLU A 379 19.56 -19.92 -5.69
CA GLU A 379 18.16 -19.75 -6.01
C GLU A 379 17.95 -18.74 -7.14
N VAL A 380 17.08 -19.10 -8.08
CA VAL A 380 16.53 -18.17 -9.08
C VAL A 380 15.01 -18.13 -8.91
N LYS A 381 14.45 -16.92 -8.71
CA LYS A 381 13.00 -16.70 -8.73
C LYS A 381 12.59 -16.24 -10.12
N ILE A 382 11.62 -16.92 -10.72
CA ILE A 382 11.03 -16.56 -12.01
C ILE A 382 9.59 -16.11 -11.77
N VAL A 383 9.24 -14.95 -12.31
CA VAL A 383 7.86 -14.43 -12.36
C VAL A 383 7.44 -14.37 -13.81
N HIS A 384 6.54 -15.26 -14.20
CA HIS A 384 5.99 -15.37 -15.56
C HIS A 384 4.57 -14.85 -15.57
N THR A 385 4.25 -13.93 -16.48
CA THR A 385 2.92 -13.40 -16.72
C THR A 385 2.47 -13.78 -18.13
N LEU A 386 1.37 -14.53 -18.24
CA LEU A 386 0.62 -14.71 -19.49
C LEU A 386 -0.32 -13.51 -19.66
N ILE A 387 -0.42 -12.97 -20.88
CA ILE A 387 -1.42 -11.96 -21.25
C ILE A 387 -2.25 -12.54 -22.41
N VAL A 388 -3.57 -12.56 -22.24
CA VAL A 388 -4.50 -13.08 -23.23
C VAL A 388 -4.67 -12.06 -24.35
N ASP A 389 -4.18 -12.37 -25.55
CA ASP A 389 -4.43 -11.56 -26.75
C ASP A 389 -5.71 -11.98 -27.48
N SER A 390 -6.05 -11.30 -28.57
CA SER A 390 -7.24 -11.61 -29.35
C SER A 390 -7.23 -13.01 -29.95
N THR A 391 -6.06 -13.54 -30.30
CA THR A 391 -5.90 -14.89 -30.86
C THR A 391 -6.15 -15.94 -29.78
N LEU A 392 -5.48 -15.81 -28.63
CA LEU A 392 -5.66 -16.72 -27.51
C LEU A 392 -7.08 -16.67 -26.95
N ASN A 393 -7.70 -15.48 -26.92
CA ASN A 393 -9.09 -15.33 -26.53
C ASN A 393 -10.05 -16.11 -27.45
N ALA A 394 -9.74 -16.20 -28.74
CA ALA A 394 -10.55 -16.96 -29.70
C ALA A 394 -10.26 -18.46 -29.67
N ASP A 395 -8.98 -18.83 -29.57
CA ASP A 395 -8.52 -20.22 -29.68
C ASP A 395 -8.68 -21.01 -28.37
N GLY A 396 -8.73 -20.33 -27.23
CA GLY A 396 -8.67 -20.97 -25.91
C GLY A 396 -7.25 -21.31 -25.45
N LEU A 397 -7.12 -21.73 -24.20
CA LEU A 397 -5.84 -22.14 -23.59
C LEU A 397 -5.80 -23.67 -23.47
N HIS A 398 -4.89 -24.30 -24.22
CA HIS A 398 -4.70 -25.75 -24.22
C HIS A 398 -3.49 -26.16 -23.39
N GLU A 399 -2.46 -25.34 -23.38
CA GLU A 399 -1.20 -25.60 -22.68
C GLU A 399 -0.42 -24.31 -22.51
N LEU A 400 0.30 -24.20 -21.40
CA LEU A 400 1.30 -23.17 -21.15
C LEU A 400 2.44 -23.78 -20.34
N SER A 401 3.63 -23.87 -20.94
CA SER A 401 4.76 -24.56 -20.29
C SER A 401 6.09 -23.80 -20.44
N LEU A 402 6.92 -23.93 -19.40
CA LEU A 402 8.35 -23.61 -19.46
C LEU A 402 9.15 -24.91 -19.45
N HIS A 403 10.13 -24.98 -20.35
CA HIS A 403 10.99 -26.16 -20.52
C HIS A 403 12.42 -25.79 -20.22
N PHE A 404 13.05 -26.47 -19.29
CA PHE A 404 14.43 -26.27 -18.86
C PHE A 404 15.31 -27.44 -19.22
N LYS A 405 16.53 -27.17 -19.71
CA LYS A 405 17.52 -28.18 -19.99
C LYS A 405 18.44 -28.36 -18.80
N VAL A 406 18.50 -29.58 -18.25
CA VAL A 406 19.31 -29.92 -17.07
C VAL A 406 20.35 -30.98 -17.50
N PRO A 407 21.66 -30.67 -17.41
CA PRO A 407 22.71 -31.67 -17.67
C PRO A 407 22.61 -32.85 -16.69
N MET A 408 22.85 -34.05 -17.19
CA MET A 408 22.84 -35.29 -16.42
C MET A 408 24.22 -35.98 -16.53
N HIS A 409 24.81 -36.30 -15.38
CA HIS A 409 26.13 -36.92 -15.29
C HIS A 409 26.05 -38.35 -14.74
N GLY A 410 27.16 -39.02 -14.72
CA GLY A 410 27.25 -40.36 -14.16
C GLY A 410 26.39 -41.42 -14.88
N GLU A 411 26.33 -42.58 -14.30
CA GLU A 411 25.62 -43.73 -14.85
C GLU A 411 24.13 -43.67 -14.54
N ALA A 412 23.29 -44.30 -15.37
CA ALA A 412 21.83 -44.29 -15.23
C ALA A 412 21.34 -44.72 -13.80
N TYR A 413 22.09 -45.54 -13.13
CA TYR A 413 21.79 -45.99 -11.76
C TYR A 413 22.12 -44.94 -10.69
N GLU A 414 22.87 -43.90 -11.01
CA GLU A 414 23.15 -42.79 -10.09
C GLU A 414 22.13 -41.66 -10.25
N ARG A 415 21.34 -41.69 -11.32
CA ARG A 415 20.38 -40.66 -11.69
C ARG A 415 19.01 -40.88 -11.06
N TYR A 416 18.34 -39.79 -10.66
CA TYR A 416 17.03 -39.87 -10.01
C TYR A 416 16.15 -38.67 -10.31
N VAL A 417 14.84 -38.88 -10.12
CA VAL A 417 13.82 -37.82 -10.09
C VAL A 417 13.02 -37.94 -8.80
N ALA A 418 12.83 -36.85 -8.08
CA ALA A 418 12.00 -36.80 -6.88
C ALA A 418 10.92 -35.71 -7.01
N PHE A 419 9.71 -36.02 -6.60
CA PHE A 419 8.61 -35.05 -6.47
C PHE A 419 8.29 -34.84 -4.99
N ASP A 420 7.92 -33.61 -4.61
CA ASP A 420 7.45 -33.23 -3.27
C ASP A 420 8.40 -33.63 -2.13
N ASN A 421 9.70 -33.62 -2.37
CA ASN A 421 10.71 -34.10 -1.41
C ASN A 421 10.49 -35.54 -0.94
N ARG A 422 9.72 -36.34 -1.71
CA ARG A 422 9.51 -37.76 -1.44
C ARG A 422 10.76 -38.58 -1.79
N ARG A 423 10.73 -39.87 -1.47
CA ARG A 423 11.81 -40.78 -1.81
C ARG A 423 12.11 -40.69 -3.33
N PRO A 424 13.36 -40.48 -3.72
CA PRO A 424 13.76 -40.43 -5.13
C PRO A 424 13.42 -41.70 -5.89
N MET A 425 12.95 -41.54 -7.12
CA MET A 425 12.76 -42.60 -8.10
C MET A 425 14.01 -42.70 -8.97
N SER A 426 14.71 -43.84 -8.92
CA SER A 426 15.90 -44.01 -9.73
C SER A 426 15.57 -44.24 -11.20
N VAL A 427 16.41 -43.72 -12.10
CA VAL A 427 16.32 -43.96 -13.56
C VAL A 427 16.55 -45.41 -13.87
N GLN A 428 17.50 -46.07 -13.18
CA GLN A 428 17.68 -47.51 -13.22
C GLN A 428 17.54 -48.08 -11.83
N PRO A 429 16.50 -48.84 -11.50
CA PRO A 429 16.23 -49.27 -10.15
C PRO A 429 17.18 -50.39 -9.68
N LEU A 430 17.42 -50.48 -8.39
CA LEU A 430 17.87 -51.61 -7.61
C LEU A 430 19.35 -51.99 -7.60
N ILE A 431 19.83 -52.59 -8.58
CA ILE A 431 21.23 -53.10 -8.71
C ILE A 431 22.16 -51.91 -8.72
N ALA A 432 21.62 -50.90 -9.03
CA ALA A 432 22.12 -49.59 -9.34
C ALA A 432 22.86 -48.86 -8.24
N ARG A 433 22.60 -49.07 -7.02
CA ARG A 433 23.27 -48.34 -5.93
C ARG A 433 24.39 -49.13 -5.30
N ARG A 434 24.68 -50.30 -5.82
CA ARG A 434 25.86 -51.08 -5.45
C ARG A 434 26.91 -50.94 -6.55
N LYS A 435 28.14 -50.66 -6.19
CA LYS A 435 29.27 -50.83 -7.11
C LYS A 435 29.33 -52.30 -7.49
N ILE A 436 28.85 -52.62 -8.69
CA ILE A 436 28.87 -53.95 -9.25
C ILE A 436 30.09 -54.00 -10.14
N ASP A 437 30.99 -54.84 -9.86
CA ASP A 437 32.06 -55.16 -10.78
C ASP A 437 31.52 -55.97 -11.98
N LEU A 438 31.13 -55.21 -13.01
CA LEU A 438 30.61 -55.80 -14.25
C LEU A 438 31.66 -56.69 -14.96
N GLY A 439 32.94 -56.49 -14.65
CA GLY A 439 34.02 -57.33 -15.20
C GLY A 439 34.05 -58.73 -14.64
N ALA A 440 33.59 -58.89 -13.38
CA ALA A 440 33.55 -60.18 -12.69
C ALA A 440 32.27 -60.99 -12.94
N MET A 441 31.32 -60.50 -13.75
CA MET A 441 30.02 -61.13 -13.97
C MET A 441 30.08 -62.02 -15.20
N ASP A 442 29.35 -63.15 -15.15
CA ASP A 442 29.11 -63.97 -16.32
C ASP A 442 28.24 -63.24 -17.37
N SER A 443 28.27 -63.76 -18.62
CA SER A 443 27.60 -63.12 -19.75
C SER A 443 26.08 -63.09 -19.62
N LEU A 444 25.48 -64.05 -18.93
CA LEU A 444 24.04 -64.12 -18.69
C LEU A 444 23.62 -63.02 -17.71
N THR A 445 24.30 -62.93 -16.56
CA THR A 445 24.05 -61.89 -15.57
C THR A 445 24.24 -60.51 -16.15
N ARG A 446 25.28 -60.28 -16.96
CA ARG A 446 25.50 -59.03 -17.68
C ARG A 446 24.34 -58.69 -18.62
N SER A 447 23.91 -59.67 -19.45
CA SER A 447 22.76 -59.49 -20.35
C SER A 447 21.46 -59.20 -19.57
N MET A 448 21.23 -59.80 -18.42
CA MET A 448 20.07 -59.52 -17.57
C MET A 448 20.10 -58.10 -17.04
N ILE A 449 21.28 -57.58 -16.64
CA ILE A 449 21.46 -56.19 -16.19
C ILE A 449 21.22 -55.22 -17.31
N ASP A 450 21.73 -55.48 -18.51
CA ASP A 450 21.54 -54.64 -19.69
C ASP A 450 20.08 -54.60 -20.15
N ASN A 451 19.29 -55.62 -19.82
CA ASN A 451 17.85 -55.69 -20.12
C ASN A 451 16.95 -55.18 -19.01
N ILE A 452 17.49 -54.70 -17.88
CA ILE A 452 16.68 -54.08 -16.83
C ILE A 452 16.04 -52.82 -17.37
N ALA A 453 14.74 -52.69 -17.13
CA ALA A 453 14.01 -51.49 -17.54
C ALA A 453 14.62 -50.22 -16.95
N ARG A 454 14.91 -49.23 -17.80
CA ARG A 454 15.40 -47.92 -17.41
C ARG A 454 14.27 -46.91 -17.67
N TRP A 455 14.01 -46.06 -16.66
CA TRP A 455 12.96 -45.05 -16.74
C TRP A 455 13.52 -43.75 -17.35
N ASP A 456 12.81 -43.21 -18.33
CA ASP A 456 13.24 -42.02 -19.09
C ASP A 456 12.35 -40.81 -18.83
N GLY A 457 11.06 -41.06 -18.56
CA GLY A 457 10.08 -40.02 -18.28
C GLY A 457 9.41 -40.18 -16.91
N PHE A 458 9.20 -39.07 -16.24
CA PHE A 458 8.52 -38.97 -14.94
C PHE A 458 7.57 -37.78 -14.97
N ARG A 459 6.36 -37.94 -14.39
CA ARG A 459 5.35 -36.89 -14.42
C ARG A 459 4.56 -36.87 -13.12
N LEU A 460 4.36 -35.68 -12.58
CA LEU A 460 3.39 -35.37 -11.53
C LEU A 460 2.34 -34.45 -12.12
N SER A 461 1.06 -34.84 -12.08
CA SER A 461 -0.07 -34.06 -12.58
C SER A 461 -1.06 -33.78 -11.46
N GLN A 462 -1.43 -32.52 -11.27
CA GLN A 462 -2.47 -32.02 -10.37
C GLN A 462 -3.60 -31.46 -11.23
N LEU A 463 -4.60 -32.28 -11.54
CA LEU A 463 -5.68 -31.90 -12.48
C LEU A 463 -6.98 -31.48 -11.76
N SER A 464 -7.00 -31.60 -10.43
CA SER A 464 -8.07 -31.14 -9.58
C SER A 464 -7.50 -30.59 -8.27
N PRO A 465 -8.25 -29.83 -7.45
CA PRO A 465 -7.72 -29.25 -6.22
C PRO A 465 -7.32 -30.30 -5.18
N ASN A 466 -7.87 -31.52 -5.26
CA ASN A 466 -7.68 -32.59 -4.28
C ASN A 466 -7.25 -33.92 -4.90
N GLY A 467 -6.57 -33.88 -6.05
CA GLY A 467 -6.11 -35.10 -6.72
C GLY A 467 -4.86 -34.90 -7.54
N HIS A 468 -3.75 -35.55 -7.17
CA HIS A 468 -2.55 -35.64 -7.99
C HIS A 468 -2.16 -37.09 -8.23
N SER A 469 -1.46 -37.32 -9.36
CA SER A 469 -0.86 -38.61 -9.70
C SER A 469 0.59 -38.45 -10.12
N ILE A 470 1.43 -39.42 -9.72
CA ILE A 470 2.81 -39.53 -10.17
C ILE A 470 2.92 -40.77 -11.06
N ARG A 471 3.47 -40.58 -12.26
CA ARG A 471 3.61 -41.61 -13.31
C ARG A 471 5.03 -41.62 -13.83
N LYS A 472 5.43 -42.76 -14.43
CA LYS A 472 6.72 -42.92 -15.11
C LYS A 472 6.60 -43.76 -16.38
N ARG A 473 7.54 -43.60 -17.31
CA ARG A 473 7.61 -44.35 -18.57
C ARG A 473 9.06 -44.65 -18.97
N THR A 474 9.27 -45.67 -19.78
CA THR A 474 10.61 -46.10 -20.19
C THR A 474 11.18 -45.37 -21.41
N HIS A 475 10.33 -44.79 -22.25
CA HIS A 475 10.71 -43.92 -23.37
C HIS A 475 9.50 -43.05 -23.80
N GLY A 476 9.72 -42.08 -24.71
CA GLY A 476 8.72 -41.09 -25.09
C GLY A 476 7.40 -41.65 -25.60
N GLU A 477 7.41 -42.77 -26.29
CA GLU A 477 6.21 -43.42 -26.84
C GLU A 477 5.61 -44.51 -25.94
N ALA A 478 6.29 -44.84 -24.83
CA ALA A 478 5.79 -45.83 -23.90
C ALA A 478 4.60 -45.31 -23.08
N PRO A 479 3.66 -46.20 -22.73
CA PRO A 479 2.53 -45.81 -21.86
C PRO A 479 3.02 -45.39 -20.50
N TRP A 480 2.32 -44.43 -19.89
CA TRP A 480 2.57 -44.01 -18.52
C TRP A 480 2.10 -45.07 -17.52
N ILE A 481 2.94 -45.39 -16.55
CA ILE A 481 2.65 -46.32 -15.47
C ILE A 481 2.46 -45.53 -14.19
N GLY A 482 1.30 -45.62 -13.54
CA GLY A 482 0.99 -45.02 -12.27
C GLY A 482 1.86 -45.58 -11.13
N THR A 483 2.35 -44.70 -10.28
CA THR A 483 3.19 -45.08 -9.14
C THR A 483 2.62 -44.64 -7.82
N ILE A 484 2.11 -43.40 -7.74
CA ILE A 484 1.62 -42.77 -6.53
C ILE A 484 0.41 -41.91 -6.90
N GLU A 485 -0.60 -41.93 -6.03
CA GLU A 485 -1.72 -41.01 -6.02
C GLU A 485 -1.76 -40.29 -4.68
N GLY A 486 -2.29 -39.09 -4.65
CA GLY A 486 -2.43 -38.30 -3.44
C GLY A 486 -3.38 -37.12 -3.65
N THR A 487 -3.57 -36.30 -2.60
CA THR A 487 -4.48 -35.18 -2.64
C THR A 487 -3.84 -33.93 -3.23
N ARG A 488 -2.91 -33.30 -2.51
CA ARG A 488 -2.29 -32.02 -2.87
C ARG A 488 -0.78 -32.16 -2.94
N SER A 489 -0.19 -31.73 -4.01
CA SER A 489 1.25 -31.65 -4.20
C SER A 489 1.78 -30.27 -3.84
N ASN A 490 3.00 -30.19 -3.30
CA ASN A 490 3.66 -28.91 -3.07
C ASN A 490 4.32 -28.30 -4.31
N GLY A 491 4.23 -29.02 -5.45
CA GLY A 491 4.69 -28.53 -6.74
C GLY A 491 6.22 -28.52 -6.91
N THR A 492 6.94 -29.44 -6.28
CA THR A 492 8.40 -29.52 -6.36
C THR A 492 8.85 -30.74 -7.15
N VAL A 493 9.83 -30.55 -8.07
CA VAL A 493 10.55 -31.60 -8.73
C VAL A 493 12.05 -31.40 -8.62
N THR A 494 12.79 -32.46 -8.29
CA THR A 494 14.26 -32.49 -8.25
C THR A 494 14.76 -33.52 -9.25
N VAL A 495 15.68 -33.11 -10.11
CA VAL A 495 16.42 -33.97 -11.02
C VAL A 495 17.87 -33.97 -10.58
N GLY A 496 18.46 -35.13 -10.37
CA GLY A 496 19.82 -35.23 -9.85
C GLY A 496 20.55 -36.50 -10.25
N ASP A 497 21.85 -36.46 -10.01
CA ASP A 497 22.80 -37.55 -10.25
C ASP A 497 23.86 -37.59 -9.13
N SER A 498 25.01 -38.28 -9.37
CA SER A 498 26.11 -38.36 -8.40
C SER A 498 26.90 -37.05 -8.26
N VAL A 499 26.76 -36.11 -9.16
CA VAL A 499 27.54 -34.85 -9.23
C VAL A 499 26.74 -33.65 -8.75
N MET A 500 25.50 -33.53 -9.22
CA MET A 500 24.65 -32.37 -8.96
C MET A 500 23.16 -32.70 -8.93
N SER A 501 22.39 -31.77 -8.37
CA SER A 501 20.93 -31.81 -8.48
C SER A 501 20.40 -30.42 -8.75
N THR A 502 19.31 -30.36 -9.51
CA THR A 502 18.56 -29.13 -9.77
C THR A 502 17.12 -29.34 -9.37
N SER A 503 16.60 -28.44 -8.53
CA SER A 503 15.23 -28.48 -8.05
C SER A 503 14.42 -27.35 -8.66
N PHE A 504 13.16 -27.62 -8.95
CA PHE A 504 12.18 -26.62 -9.41
C PHE A 504 10.95 -26.68 -8.52
N ARG A 505 10.40 -25.52 -8.19
CA ARG A 505 9.15 -25.41 -7.43
C ARG A 505 8.23 -24.41 -8.12
N MET A 506 7.00 -24.81 -8.39
CA MET A 506 5.92 -23.90 -8.76
C MET A 506 5.18 -23.48 -7.49
N LYS A 507 5.13 -22.16 -7.23
CA LYS A 507 4.33 -21.61 -6.14
C LYS A 507 2.84 -21.82 -6.42
N ASP A 508 2.06 -22.10 -5.38
CA ASP A 508 0.61 -22.33 -5.45
C ASP A 508 0.19 -23.40 -6.48
N PHE A 509 0.96 -24.49 -6.57
CA PHE A 509 0.85 -25.51 -7.59
C PHE A 509 -0.53 -26.18 -7.64
N TRP A 510 -1.01 -26.69 -6.49
CA TRP A 510 -2.30 -27.35 -6.42
C TRP A 510 -3.48 -26.34 -6.42
N GLN A 511 -3.27 -25.14 -5.90
CA GLN A 511 -4.27 -24.07 -5.91
C GLN A 511 -4.54 -23.57 -7.33
N SER A 512 -3.50 -23.52 -8.15
CA SER A 512 -3.57 -23.07 -9.55
C SER A 512 -3.75 -24.20 -10.55
N TYR A 513 -4.35 -25.32 -10.12
CA TYR A 513 -4.62 -26.42 -11.04
C TYR A 513 -5.39 -25.95 -12.30
N PRO A 514 -5.25 -26.63 -13.45
CA PRO A 514 -4.51 -27.87 -13.73
C PRO A 514 -3.03 -27.60 -14.01
N SER A 515 -2.14 -28.23 -13.27
CA SER A 515 -0.69 -28.03 -13.39
C SER A 515 0.05 -29.35 -13.48
N THR A 516 1.21 -29.36 -14.18
CA THR A 516 2.02 -30.58 -14.35
C THR A 516 3.51 -30.27 -14.23
N LEU A 517 4.23 -31.15 -13.54
CA LEU A 517 5.69 -31.23 -13.55
C LEU A 517 6.12 -32.50 -14.28
N GLN A 518 6.94 -32.37 -15.34
CA GLN A 518 7.39 -33.50 -16.11
C GLN A 518 8.91 -33.46 -16.31
N VAL A 519 9.52 -34.64 -16.34
CA VAL A 519 10.93 -34.83 -16.67
C VAL A 519 10.99 -35.87 -17.78
N ASP A 520 11.60 -35.52 -18.90
CA ASP A 520 11.88 -36.43 -20.03
C ASP A 520 13.38 -36.48 -20.31
N GLY A 521 13.85 -37.55 -20.88
CA GLY A 521 15.25 -37.73 -21.29
C GLY A 521 16.19 -37.96 -20.09
N ALA A 522 15.70 -38.43 -18.95
CA ALA A 522 16.51 -38.66 -17.74
C ALA A 522 17.61 -39.72 -17.95
N ARG A 523 17.51 -40.57 -18.99
CA ARG A 523 18.53 -41.53 -19.40
C ARG A 523 19.68 -40.92 -20.23
N GLY A 524 19.40 -39.82 -20.93
CA GLY A 524 20.33 -39.11 -21.79
C GLY A 524 21.27 -38.17 -21.01
N ASP A 525 22.18 -37.49 -21.69
CA ASP A 525 23.11 -36.54 -21.09
C ASP A 525 22.45 -35.20 -20.73
N THR A 526 21.18 -35.02 -21.08
CA THR A 526 20.40 -33.82 -20.74
C THR A 526 18.93 -34.24 -20.55
N ALA A 527 18.42 -33.98 -19.37
CA ALA A 527 16.99 -34.07 -19.08
C ALA A 527 16.28 -32.77 -19.46
N THR A 528 15.04 -32.89 -19.89
CA THR A 528 14.13 -31.73 -20.04
C THR A 528 13.16 -31.74 -18.89
N VAL A 529 13.18 -30.66 -18.08
CA VAL A 529 12.19 -30.42 -17.03
C VAL A 529 11.14 -29.47 -17.56
N THR A 530 9.89 -29.95 -17.66
CA THR A 530 8.74 -29.17 -18.12
C THR A 530 7.88 -28.78 -16.93
N LEU A 531 7.68 -27.49 -16.76
CA LEU A 531 6.75 -26.91 -15.80
C LEU A 531 5.54 -26.41 -16.56
N ALA A 532 4.50 -27.23 -16.63
CA ALA A 532 3.24 -26.84 -17.27
C ALA A 532 2.39 -26.05 -16.28
N LEU A 533 2.34 -24.73 -16.46
CA LEU A 533 1.55 -23.80 -15.69
C LEU A 533 0.05 -24.03 -15.95
N TYR A 534 -0.30 -24.37 -17.19
CA TYR A 534 -1.57 -24.97 -17.57
C TYR A 534 -1.29 -26.31 -18.24
N SER A 535 -1.80 -27.38 -17.66
CA SER A 535 -1.45 -28.74 -18.04
C SER A 535 -2.05 -29.14 -19.40
N PRO A 536 -1.25 -29.73 -20.32
CA PRO A 536 -1.79 -30.31 -21.55
C PRO A 536 -2.65 -31.57 -21.35
N GLU A 537 -2.70 -32.12 -20.14
CA GLU A 537 -3.59 -33.23 -19.78
C GLU A 537 -4.99 -32.78 -19.37
N ALA A 538 -5.19 -31.47 -19.20
CA ALA A 538 -6.48 -30.88 -18.84
C ALA A 538 -7.33 -30.63 -20.09
N GLU A 539 -8.63 -30.47 -19.87
CA GLU A 539 -9.52 -29.97 -20.92
C GLU A 539 -9.08 -28.54 -21.34
N PRO A 540 -9.15 -28.21 -22.65
CA PRO A 540 -8.90 -26.84 -23.07
C PRO A 540 -9.80 -25.83 -22.39
N TYR A 541 -9.21 -24.74 -21.92
CA TYR A 541 -9.96 -23.65 -21.29
C TYR A 541 -10.52 -22.72 -22.35
N SER A 542 -11.84 -22.64 -22.48
CA SER A 542 -12.52 -21.70 -23.37
C SER A 542 -12.69 -20.35 -22.68
N PHE A 543 -12.27 -19.26 -23.33
CA PHE A 543 -12.55 -17.90 -22.90
C PHE A 543 -13.91 -17.37 -23.36
N ALA A 544 -14.56 -18.12 -24.26
CA ALA A 544 -15.84 -17.72 -24.82
C ALA A 544 -16.92 -17.70 -23.74
N HIS A 545 -17.66 -16.62 -23.72
CA HIS A 545 -18.80 -16.45 -22.84
C HIS A 545 -19.90 -15.71 -23.59
N TYR A 546 -21.14 -16.14 -23.46
CA TYR A 546 -22.25 -15.45 -24.05
C TYR A 546 -22.72 -14.28 -23.19
N ASP A 547 -23.01 -13.17 -23.82
CA ASP A 547 -23.42 -11.90 -23.20
C ASP A 547 -24.72 -11.33 -23.80
N SER A 548 -25.47 -12.17 -24.51
CA SER A 548 -26.76 -11.85 -25.13
C SER A 548 -27.96 -12.47 -24.40
N ILE A 549 -27.73 -13.32 -23.39
CA ILE A 549 -28.74 -14.04 -22.61
C ILE A 549 -28.47 -13.79 -21.13
N PRO A 550 -29.50 -13.38 -20.34
CA PRO A 550 -29.32 -13.11 -18.90
C PRO A 550 -29.13 -14.42 -18.12
N HIS A 551 -28.21 -14.39 -17.17
CA HIS A 551 -28.02 -15.47 -16.19
C HIS A 551 -29.02 -15.28 -15.07
N THR A 552 -30.20 -15.91 -15.21
CA THR A 552 -31.41 -15.81 -14.38
C THR A 552 -32.23 -14.52 -14.55
N LEU A 553 -33.46 -14.51 -14.02
CA LEU A 553 -34.34 -13.35 -14.02
C LEU A 553 -33.90 -12.24 -13.05
N GLU A 554 -32.99 -12.55 -12.15
CA GLU A 554 -32.43 -11.61 -11.15
C GLU A 554 -31.10 -11.02 -11.60
N ALA A 555 -30.59 -11.35 -12.81
CA ALA A 555 -29.33 -10.85 -13.33
C ALA A 555 -29.29 -9.31 -13.35
N ALA A 556 -28.13 -8.74 -13.05
CA ALA A 556 -27.91 -7.31 -13.21
C ALA A 556 -28.01 -6.90 -14.69
N TYR A 557 -28.43 -5.67 -14.94
CA TYR A 557 -28.65 -5.17 -16.31
C TYR A 557 -27.36 -5.16 -17.17
N GLU A 558 -26.18 -5.12 -16.54
CA GLU A 558 -24.88 -5.20 -17.19
C GLU A 558 -24.49 -6.61 -17.62
N ASP A 559 -25.24 -7.63 -17.23
CA ASP A 559 -25.03 -9.02 -17.62
C ASP A 559 -25.32 -9.25 -19.13
N VAL A 560 -26.23 -8.46 -19.70
CA VAL A 560 -26.62 -8.59 -21.10
C VAL A 560 -26.09 -7.41 -21.91
N GLN A 561 -24.81 -7.50 -22.33
CA GLN A 561 -24.15 -6.50 -23.16
C GLN A 561 -23.28 -7.17 -24.23
N PRO A 562 -23.84 -7.44 -25.44
CA PRO A 562 -23.14 -8.09 -26.53
C PRO A 562 -21.79 -7.43 -26.86
N GLY A 563 -20.73 -8.27 -26.96
CA GLY A 563 -19.37 -7.83 -27.24
C GLY A 563 -18.55 -7.39 -26.02
N MET A 564 -19.14 -7.38 -24.81
CA MET A 564 -18.44 -6.94 -23.61
C MET A 564 -17.82 -8.08 -22.78
N SER A 565 -18.28 -9.33 -22.98
CA SER A 565 -17.74 -10.52 -22.28
C SER A 565 -16.50 -11.06 -22.99
N THR A 566 -15.39 -10.36 -22.92
CA THR A 566 -14.14 -10.76 -23.56
C THR A 566 -13.02 -10.92 -22.53
N ALA A 567 -12.18 -11.94 -22.69
CA ALA A 567 -10.95 -12.13 -21.93
C ALA A 567 -9.74 -11.45 -22.59
N TRP A 568 -9.91 -10.80 -23.74
CA TRP A 568 -8.82 -10.14 -24.43
C TRP A 568 -8.25 -8.98 -23.58
N GLY A 569 -7.08 -9.22 -23.02
CA GLY A 569 -6.34 -8.30 -22.19
C GLY A 569 -6.16 -8.74 -20.74
N ILE A 570 -6.88 -9.76 -20.24
CA ILE A 570 -6.61 -10.29 -18.90
C ILE A 570 -5.25 -10.97 -18.83
N ALA A 571 -4.72 -11.14 -17.62
CA ALA A 571 -3.43 -11.77 -17.41
C ALA A 571 -3.49 -12.87 -16.34
N ARG A 572 -2.42 -13.68 -16.28
CA ARG A 572 -2.17 -14.62 -15.19
C ARG A 572 -0.68 -14.70 -14.89
N THR A 573 -0.30 -14.41 -13.66
CA THR A 573 1.08 -14.47 -13.18
C THR A 573 1.34 -15.72 -12.35
N SER A 574 2.41 -16.43 -12.66
CA SER A 574 2.91 -17.61 -11.95
C SER A 574 4.33 -17.39 -11.45
N THR A 575 4.63 -17.87 -10.26
CA THR A 575 5.97 -17.76 -9.66
C THR A 575 6.63 -19.15 -9.58
N ILE A 576 7.88 -19.23 -10.01
CA ILE A 576 8.68 -20.46 -10.06
C ILE A 576 10.00 -20.18 -9.33
N TYR A 577 10.49 -21.16 -8.62
CA TYR A 577 11.82 -21.14 -8.00
C TYR A 577 12.69 -22.26 -8.57
N ILE A 578 13.91 -21.95 -8.94
CA ILE A 578 14.95 -22.92 -9.29
C ILE A 578 15.92 -22.96 -8.12
N ASN A 579 16.28 -24.18 -7.67
CA ASN A 579 17.10 -24.43 -6.50
C ASN A 579 16.63 -23.64 -5.25
N PRO A 580 15.34 -23.74 -4.87
CA PRO A 580 14.84 -23.04 -3.69
C PRO A 580 15.63 -23.43 -2.45
N GLU A 581 16.08 -22.45 -1.69
CA GLU A 581 16.83 -22.69 -0.44
C GLU A 581 15.91 -23.24 0.66
N THR A 582 14.62 -22.95 0.58
CA THR A 582 13.60 -23.45 1.50
C THR A 582 12.35 -23.90 0.76
N PRO A 583 11.62 -24.89 1.29
CA PRO A 583 10.39 -25.39 0.64
C PRO A 583 9.20 -24.45 0.78
N ALA A 584 9.25 -23.47 1.67
CA ALA A 584 8.16 -22.54 1.95
C ALA A 584 8.40 -21.17 1.33
N ASP A 585 7.32 -20.45 1.09
CA ASP A 585 7.41 -19.02 0.77
C ASP A 585 7.90 -18.26 1.99
N ARG A 586 8.74 -17.28 1.75
CA ARG A 586 9.36 -16.47 2.79
C ARG A 586 9.21 -15.00 2.48
N GLN A 587 8.86 -14.27 3.50
CA GLN A 587 8.78 -12.82 3.44
C GLN A 587 9.29 -12.24 4.74
N MET A 588 10.09 -11.19 4.65
CA MET A 588 10.48 -10.37 5.79
C MET A 588 9.85 -8.99 5.68
N LEU A 589 9.33 -8.46 6.77
CA LEU A 589 8.65 -7.16 6.80
C LEU A 589 8.97 -6.41 8.09
N PRO A 590 8.84 -5.07 8.08
CA PRO A 590 8.75 -4.28 9.31
C PRO A 590 7.59 -4.77 10.19
N THR A 591 7.73 -4.60 11.51
CA THR A 591 6.67 -5.02 12.46
C THR A 591 5.38 -4.21 12.29
N PRO A 592 4.21 -4.76 12.66
CA PRO A 592 2.94 -4.03 12.66
C PRO A 592 3.01 -2.68 13.38
N GLU A 593 3.69 -2.61 14.54
CA GLU A 593 3.84 -1.38 15.32
C GLU A 593 4.67 -0.33 14.58
N TYR A 594 5.70 -0.75 13.84
CA TYR A 594 6.47 0.16 13.00
C TYR A 594 5.62 0.71 11.86
N LEU A 595 4.95 -0.17 11.12
CA LEU A 595 4.07 0.21 10.00
C LEU A 595 2.95 1.15 10.46
N HIS A 596 2.35 0.88 11.62
CA HIS A 596 1.34 1.72 12.24
C HIS A 596 1.89 3.11 12.61
N ARG A 597 3.05 3.18 13.30
CA ARG A 597 3.68 4.47 13.65
C ARG A 597 4.03 5.31 12.43
N LYS A 598 4.44 4.68 11.32
CA LYS A 598 4.75 5.38 10.07
C LYS A 598 3.51 5.70 9.24
N ARG A 599 2.32 5.32 9.72
CA ARG A 599 1.03 5.47 9.00
C ARG A 599 1.10 4.91 7.59
N ALA A 600 1.80 3.78 7.46
CA ALA A 600 1.85 3.06 6.22
C ALA A 600 0.42 2.73 5.76
N PHE A 601 0.07 3.16 4.55
CA PHE A 601 -1.28 2.99 3.97
C PHE A 601 -2.41 3.73 4.73
N GLY A 602 -2.12 4.85 5.40
CA GLY A 602 -3.13 5.72 6.00
C GLY A 602 -3.48 5.38 7.45
N VAL A 603 -4.77 5.43 7.79
CA VAL A 603 -5.28 5.35 9.18
C VAL A 603 -5.93 4.00 9.44
N TRP A 604 -5.34 3.23 10.33
CA TRP A 604 -5.82 1.91 10.75
C TRP A 604 -5.35 1.60 12.18
N SER A 605 -6.04 0.71 12.88
CA SER A 605 -5.73 0.38 14.28
C SER A 605 -4.92 -0.91 14.40
N LEU A 606 -4.05 -0.98 15.41
CA LEU A 606 -3.56 -2.27 15.93
C LEU A 606 -4.71 -3.01 16.66
N PRO A 607 -4.60 -4.34 16.87
CA PRO A 607 -5.59 -5.08 17.66
C PRO A 607 -5.75 -4.51 19.06
N LYS A 608 -7.01 -4.39 19.54
CA LYS A 608 -7.36 -3.79 20.83
C LYS A 608 -8.31 -4.69 21.62
N TYR A 609 -8.03 -4.86 22.90
CA TYR A 609 -8.83 -5.68 23.84
C TYR A 609 -9.13 -4.92 25.13
N ASP A 610 -9.05 -3.59 25.10
CA ASP A 610 -9.14 -2.74 26.30
C ASP A 610 -10.56 -2.65 26.88
N SER A 611 -11.57 -3.05 26.11
CA SER A 611 -12.97 -3.02 26.55
C SER A 611 -13.76 -4.23 26.01
N PRO A 612 -14.92 -4.57 26.60
CA PRO A 612 -15.80 -5.61 26.03
C PRO A 612 -16.22 -5.32 24.59
N ARG A 613 -16.40 -4.07 24.22
CA ARG A 613 -16.70 -3.65 22.85
C ARG A 613 -15.52 -3.96 21.93
N ASP A 614 -14.30 -3.60 22.32
CA ASP A 614 -13.11 -3.83 21.51
C ASP A 614 -12.88 -5.33 21.31
N SER A 615 -13.02 -6.13 22.37
CA SER A 615 -12.95 -7.58 22.28
C SER A 615 -14.02 -8.18 21.35
N LEU A 616 -15.25 -7.65 21.38
CA LEU A 616 -16.32 -8.07 20.47
C LEU A 616 -15.96 -7.80 19.00
N VAL A 617 -15.41 -6.61 18.72
CA VAL A 617 -14.97 -6.21 17.37
C VAL A 617 -13.82 -7.08 16.89
N GLU A 618 -12.78 -7.29 17.72
CA GLU A 618 -11.63 -8.13 17.35
C GLU A 618 -12.00 -9.58 17.10
N ASN A 619 -12.93 -10.14 17.89
CA ASN A 619 -13.44 -11.48 17.66
C ASN A 619 -14.18 -11.58 16.31
N ALA A 620 -14.99 -10.56 15.97
CA ALA A 620 -15.69 -10.54 14.69
C ALA A 620 -14.71 -10.39 13.50
N LEU A 621 -13.67 -9.56 13.63
CA LEU A 621 -12.61 -9.45 12.61
C LEU A 621 -11.89 -10.78 12.38
N THR A 622 -11.61 -11.51 13.47
CA THR A 622 -10.99 -12.83 13.40
C THR A 622 -11.93 -13.84 12.74
N GLU A 623 -13.21 -13.81 13.10
CA GLU A 623 -14.24 -14.70 12.52
C GLU A 623 -14.43 -14.48 11.02
N ILE A 624 -14.37 -13.22 10.56
CA ILE A 624 -14.43 -12.90 9.13
C ILE A 624 -13.24 -13.53 8.38
N MET A 625 -12.02 -13.41 8.89
CA MET A 625 -10.87 -14.06 8.24
C MET A 625 -11.00 -15.58 8.18
N GLN A 626 -11.46 -16.18 9.27
CA GLN A 626 -11.74 -17.63 9.31
C GLN A 626 -12.89 -18.04 8.36
N PHE A 627 -13.86 -17.16 8.17
CA PHE A 627 -14.95 -17.38 7.22
C PHE A 627 -14.43 -17.44 5.78
N TYR A 628 -13.60 -16.50 5.35
CA TYR A 628 -13.01 -16.49 4.00
C TYR A 628 -12.15 -17.74 3.75
N ASP A 629 -11.27 -18.10 4.69
CA ASP A 629 -10.42 -19.30 4.61
C ASP A 629 -11.28 -20.57 4.50
N ARG A 630 -12.28 -20.71 5.37
CA ARG A 630 -13.19 -21.86 5.42
C ARG A 630 -14.05 -21.99 4.15
N GLU A 631 -14.61 -20.87 3.65
CA GLU A 631 -15.49 -20.94 2.48
C GLU A 631 -14.69 -21.20 1.20
N THR A 632 -13.49 -20.64 1.07
CA THR A 632 -12.57 -20.96 -0.04
C THR A 632 -12.25 -22.46 -0.05
N GLU A 633 -11.92 -23.02 1.12
CA GLU A 633 -11.58 -24.44 1.24
C GLU A 633 -12.79 -25.35 1.00
N ARG A 634 -13.94 -25.03 1.61
CA ARG A 634 -15.17 -25.81 1.52
C ARG A 634 -15.71 -25.90 0.08
N ASN A 635 -15.65 -24.78 -0.65
CA ASN A 635 -16.24 -24.67 -1.98
C ASN A 635 -15.21 -24.90 -3.10
N GLY A 636 -13.92 -25.06 -2.75
CA GLY A 636 -12.86 -25.32 -3.70
C GLY A 636 -12.65 -24.15 -4.68
N TRP A 637 -12.64 -22.90 -4.20
CA TRP A 637 -12.40 -21.72 -5.04
C TRP A 637 -10.93 -21.64 -5.44
N TYR A 638 -10.52 -22.61 -6.25
CA TYR A 638 -9.20 -22.82 -6.78
C TYR A 638 -9.25 -22.98 -8.31
N GLY A 639 -8.12 -22.90 -8.96
CA GLY A 639 -7.99 -23.04 -10.39
C GLY A 639 -7.15 -21.95 -11.03
N PHE A 640 -6.70 -22.17 -12.24
CA PHE A 640 -5.73 -21.31 -12.93
C PHE A 640 -6.19 -19.84 -13.01
N PHE A 641 -7.47 -19.60 -13.32
CA PHE A 641 -8.04 -18.24 -13.36
C PHE A 641 -8.88 -17.90 -12.12
N ASN A 642 -9.25 -18.85 -11.25
CA ASN A 642 -10.15 -18.61 -10.13
C ASN A 642 -9.41 -18.35 -8.81
N TYR A 643 -8.20 -18.90 -8.65
CA TYR A 643 -7.47 -18.82 -7.38
C TYR A 643 -7.19 -17.37 -6.99
N GLY A 644 -7.63 -17.01 -5.81
CA GLY A 644 -7.50 -15.68 -5.21
C GLY A 644 -8.80 -14.90 -5.11
N ASP A 645 -9.83 -15.22 -5.92
CA ASP A 645 -11.16 -14.62 -5.81
C ASP A 645 -12.10 -15.45 -4.91
N VAL A 646 -13.18 -14.85 -4.50
CA VAL A 646 -14.23 -15.42 -3.67
C VAL A 646 -15.59 -15.16 -4.29
N MET A 647 -16.61 -15.91 -3.89
CA MET A 647 -17.97 -15.64 -4.34
C MET A 647 -18.56 -14.42 -3.64
N HIS A 648 -19.34 -13.65 -4.38
CA HIS A 648 -19.91 -12.38 -3.95
C HIS A 648 -21.14 -12.56 -3.03
N ALA A 649 -22.07 -13.45 -3.38
CA ALA A 649 -23.34 -13.59 -2.66
C ALA A 649 -23.72 -15.03 -2.37
N TYR A 650 -24.13 -15.30 -1.12
CA TYR A 650 -24.71 -16.57 -0.68
C TYR A 650 -26.21 -16.44 -0.46
N ASP A 651 -26.99 -17.29 -1.12
CA ASP A 651 -28.45 -17.35 -0.99
C ASP A 651 -28.84 -18.40 0.06
N THR A 652 -29.27 -17.93 1.23
CA THR A 652 -29.64 -18.81 2.34
C THR A 652 -30.92 -19.59 2.07
N SER A 653 -31.76 -19.15 1.14
CA SER A 653 -33.00 -19.88 0.77
C SER A 653 -32.72 -21.09 -0.12
N ARG A 654 -31.67 -20.99 -0.94
CA ARG A 654 -31.18 -22.05 -1.81
C ARG A 654 -30.09 -22.90 -1.15
N ASP A 655 -29.52 -22.42 -0.05
CA ASP A 655 -28.37 -23.00 0.65
C ASP A 655 -27.14 -23.15 -0.24
N GLU A 656 -26.88 -22.13 -1.11
CA GLU A 656 -25.76 -22.15 -2.03
C GLU A 656 -25.25 -20.75 -2.37
N TRP A 657 -24.00 -20.66 -2.84
CA TRP A 657 -23.46 -19.46 -3.45
C TRP A 657 -24.10 -19.22 -4.82
N ARG A 658 -24.28 -17.96 -5.21
CA ARG A 658 -24.95 -17.56 -6.45
C ARG A 658 -24.03 -17.66 -7.66
N TYR A 659 -23.50 -18.86 -7.94
CA TYR A 659 -22.61 -19.11 -9.08
C TYR A 659 -23.22 -18.79 -10.44
N ASP A 660 -24.53 -18.90 -10.54
CA ASP A 660 -25.34 -18.88 -11.75
C ASP A 660 -26.04 -17.55 -12.00
N VAL A 661 -25.87 -16.54 -11.15
CA VAL A 661 -26.58 -15.27 -11.25
C VAL A 661 -25.66 -14.16 -11.77
N GLY A 662 -25.97 -13.64 -12.94
CA GLY A 662 -25.19 -12.57 -13.60
C GLY A 662 -25.14 -11.28 -12.77
N GLY A 663 -23.92 -10.82 -12.49
CA GLY A 663 -23.67 -9.66 -11.63
C GLY A 663 -23.70 -9.93 -10.14
N PHE A 664 -23.69 -11.22 -9.68
CA PHE A 664 -23.75 -11.62 -8.27
C PHE A 664 -22.86 -12.83 -7.94
N ALA A 665 -22.03 -13.28 -8.87
CA ALA A 665 -21.15 -14.44 -8.69
C ALA A 665 -19.79 -14.03 -8.10
N TRP A 666 -18.73 -14.07 -8.87
CA TRP A 666 -17.38 -13.73 -8.38
C TRP A 666 -17.27 -12.28 -7.88
N ASP A 667 -16.50 -12.03 -6.81
CA ASP A 667 -16.44 -10.73 -6.11
C ASP A 667 -15.73 -9.63 -6.92
N ASN A 668 -14.65 -9.95 -7.63
CA ASN A 668 -13.90 -9.06 -8.54
C ASN A 668 -13.57 -7.69 -7.94
N THR A 669 -13.06 -7.66 -6.71
CA THR A 669 -12.66 -6.45 -5.95
C THR A 669 -13.75 -5.43 -5.67
N GLU A 670 -14.99 -5.66 -6.06
CA GLU A 670 -16.02 -4.69 -5.71
C GLU A 670 -16.06 -4.51 -4.18
N LEU A 671 -16.11 -3.26 -3.72
CA LEU A 671 -16.11 -2.84 -2.31
C LEU A 671 -14.81 -3.09 -1.54
N ALA A 672 -13.66 -3.14 -2.20
CA ALA A 672 -12.33 -3.10 -1.62
C ALA A 672 -11.96 -4.35 -0.80
N SER A 673 -12.42 -5.54 -1.22
CA SER A 673 -12.10 -6.81 -0.56
C SER A 673 -10.58 -7.05 -0.36
N PRO A 674 -9.68 -6.75 -1.31
CA PRO A 674 -8.24 -6.88 -1.08
C PRO A 674 -7.73 -6.00 0.07
N ALA A 675 -8.24 -4.78 0.20
CA ALA A 675 -7.84 -3.86 1.26
C ALA A 675 -8.21 -4.36 2.65
N MET A 676 -9.36 -5.01 2.80
CA MET A 676 -9.76 -5.67 4.04
C MET A 676 -8.71 -6.67 4.50
N LEU A 677 -8.26 -7.55 3.61
CA LEU A 677 -7.24 -8.56 3.91
C LEU A 677 -5.89 -7.91 4.24
N TRP A 678 -5.49 -6.89 3.48
CA TRP A 678 -4.24 -6.18 3.75
C TRP A 678 -4.23 -5.46 5.09
N TYR A 679 -5.27 -4.72 5.45
CA TYR A 679 -5.32 -4.06 6.75
C TYR A 679 -5.34 -5.09 7.89
N GLN A 680 -6.05 -6.21 7.73
CA GLN A 680 -6.04 -7.24 8.74
C GLN A 680 -4.65 -7.89 8.86
N PHE A 681 -3.94 -8.09 7.76
CA PHE A 681 -2.54 -8.53 7.78
C PHE A 681 -1.61 -7.51 8.46
N LEU A 682 -1.69 -6.23 8.09
CA LEU A 682 -0.86 -5.18 8.69
C LEU A 682 -1.01 -5.12 10.22
N ARG A 683 -2.21 -5.40 10.73
CA ARG A 683 -2.51 -5.39 12.16
C ARG A 683 -1.94 -6.60 12.91
N THR A 684 -1.99 -7.78 12.27
CA THR A 684 -1.80 -9.07 12.95
C THR A 684 -0.52 -9.78 12.55
N ALA A 685 0.05 -9.46 11.39
CA ALA A 685 1.14 -10.21 10.73
C ALA A 685 0.81 -11.71 10.53
N ASP A 686 -0.48 -12.08 10.44
CA ASP A 686 -0.90 -13.47 10.27
C ASP A 686 -0.51 -14.00 8.88
N PRO A 687 0.30 -15.08 8.78
CA PRO A 687 0.74 -15.62 7.50
C PRO A 687 -0.39 -16.23 6.66
N LYS A 688 -1.51 -16.62 7.26
CA LYS A 688 -2.70 -17.08 6.52
C LYS A 688 -3.39 -15.92 5.83
N VAL A 689 -3.55 -14.82 6.55
CA VAL A 689 -4.12 -13.58 5.98
C VAL A 689 -3.21 -13.02 4.88
N TRP A 690 -1.86 -13.09 5.06
CA TRP A 690 -0.92 -12.76 3.99
C TRP A 690 -1.19 -13.53 2.70
N ARG A 691 -1.31 -14.87 2.79
CA ARG A 691 -1.56 -15.71 1.60
C ARG A 691 -2.86 -15.36 0.89
N MET A 692 -3.95 -15.14 1.66
CA MET A 692 -5.22 -14.70 1.08
C MET A 692 -5.10 -13.32 0.41
N ALA A 693 -4.43 -12.37 1.06
CA ALA A 693 -4.24 -11.02 0.53
C ALA A 693 -3.39 -11.01 -0.75
N GLU A 694 -2.30 -11.77 -0.76
CA GLU A 694 -1.44 -11.93 -1.94
C GLU A 694 -2.19 -12.57 -3.09
N ALA A 695 -2.90 -13.69 -2.85
CA ALA A 695 -3.66 -14.40 -3.87
C ALA A 695 -4.76 -13.53 -4.47
N MET A 696 -5.53 -12.82 -3.63
CA MET A 696 -6.58 -11.91 -4.10
C MET A 696 -6.00 -10.73 -4.87
N THR A 697 -4.89 -10.13 -4.41
CA THR A 697 -4.25 -9.03 -5.16
C THR A 697 -3.77 -9.50 -6.52
N ARG A 698 -3.16 -10.69 -6.61
CA ARG A 698 -2.75 -11.27 -7.90
C ARG A 698 -3.95 -11.51 -8.82
N HIS A 699 -5.02 -12.09 -8.29
CA HIS A 699 -6.23 -12.33 -9.08
C HIS A 699 -6.80 -11.00 -9.61
N CYS A 700 -7.06 -10.06 -8.74
CA CYS A 700 -7.73 -8.81 -9.09
C CYS A 700 -6.91 -7.92 -10.02
N SER A 701 -5.58 -7.87 -9.80
CA SER A 701 -4.68 -7.09 -10.66
C SER A 701 -4.40 -7.74 -12.01
N GLU A 702 -4.71 -9.03 -12.18
CA GLU A 702 -4.38 -9.80 -13.38
C GLU A 702 -5.63 -10.25 -14.14
N VAL A 703 -6.55 -10.99 -13.47
CA VAL A 703 -7.71 -11.60 -14.11
C VAL A 703 -8.87 -10.60 -14.22
N ASP A 704 -9.08 -9.77 -13.20
CA ASP A 704 -10.17 -8.77 -13.22
C ASP A 704 -9.78 -7.49 -13.94
N THR A 705 -8.50 -7.29 -14.26
CA THR A 705 -7.96 -6.08 -14.90
C THR A 705 -7.47 -6.41 -16.31
N TYR A 706 -7.69 -5.49 -17.25
CA TYR A 706 -7.25 -5.60 -18.64
C TYR A 706 -5.91 -4.90 -18.85
N HIS A 707 -4.92 -5.61 -19.40
CA HIS A 707 -3.56 -5.12 -19.62
C HIS A 707 -3.31 -4.70 -21.08
N GLN A 708 -4.18 -5.12 -21.97
CA GLN A 708 -4.16 -4.75 -23.40
C GLN A 708 -5.56 -4.84 -24.01
N GLY A 709 -5.67 -4.50 -25.30
CA GLY A 709 -6.93 -4.59 -26.02
C GLY A 709 -7.88 -3.41 -25.74
N PRO A 710 -9.18 -3.57 -26.04
CA PRO A 710 -10.13 -2.45 -26.05
C PRO A 710 -10.47 -1.90 -24.66
N HIS A 711 -10.15 -2.60 -23.61
CA HIS A 711 -10.46 -2.21 -22.21
C HIS A 711 -9.21 -2.02 -21.35
N ALA A 712 -8.03 -1.86 -21.96
CA ALA A 712 -6.75 -1.78 -21.25
C ALA A 712 -6.76 -0.71 -20.16
N GLY A 713 -6.45 -1.12 -18.90
CA GLY A 713 -6.45 -0.24 -17.74
C GLY A 713 -7.78 -0.19 -16.95
N LEU A 714 -8.85 -0.81 -17.45
CA LEU A 714 -10.11 -0.95 -16.72
C LEU A 714 -10.24 -2.37 -16.14
N GLY A 715 -11.10 -2.52 -15.14
CA GLY A 715 -11.43 -3.80 -14.56
C GLY A 715 -12.88 -4.22 -14.83
N SER A 716 -13.13 -5.52 -14.80
CA SER A 716 -14.44 -6.12 -14.98
C SER A 716 -15.16 -6.28 -13.64
N ARG A 717 -16.40 -5.81 -13.54
CA ARG A 717 -17.26 -6.04 -12.38
C ARG A 717 -17.66 -7.51 -12.28
N HIS A 718 -18.08 -7.96 -11.11
CA HIS A 718 -18.46 -9.34 -10.82
C HIS A 718 -19.53 -9.92 -11.77
N ASN A 719 -19.36 -11.20 -12.15
CA ASN A 719 -20.32 -11.96 -12.95
C ASN A 719 -20.04 -13.46 -12.78
N VAL A 720 -20.77 -14.32 -13.52
CA VAL A 720 -20.61 -15.79 -13.52
C VAL A 720 -19.25 -16.25 -14.05
N ILE A 721 -18.58 -15.42 -14.87
CA ILE A 721 -17.17 -15.53 -15.23
C ILE A 721 -16.50 -14.18 -14.97
N HIS A 722 -15.22 -14.16 -14.59
CA HIS A 722 -14.50 -12.97 -14.12
C HIS A 722 -14.59 -11.77 -15.10
N TRP A 723 -14.55 -12.01 -16.40
CA TRP A 723 -14.63 -10.98 -17.44
C TRP A 723 -16.02 -10.83 -18.08
N GLY A 724 -17.06 -11.48 -17.52
CA GLY A 724 -18.39 -11.55 -18.13
C GLY A 724 -19.19 -10.24 -18.08
N CYS A 725 -18.98 -9.38 -17.08
CA CYS A 725 -19.78 -8.17 -16.90
C CYS A 725 -19.49 -7.11 -17.96
N GLY A 726 -20.52 -6.46 -18.46
CA GLY A 726 -20.42 -5.30 -19.37
C GLY A 726 -19.88 -4.04 -18.68
N ALA A 727 -19.95 -3.93 -17.36
CA ALA A 727 -19.32 -2.83 -16.62
C ALA A 727 -17.81 -3.01 -16.57
N LYS A 728 -17.10 -2.22 -17.41
CA LYS A 728 -15.63 -2.10 -17.43
C LYS A 728 -15.31 -0.74 -16.83
N GLU A 729 -14.75 -0.74 -15.61
CA GLU A 729 -14.68 0.46 -14.79
C GLU A 729 -13.36 0.57 -14.03
N SER A 730 -12.90 1.81 -13.80
CA SER A 730 -11.66 2.09 -13.07
C SER A 730 -11.71 1.68 -11.60
N ARG A 731 -12.90 1.67 -10.98
CA ARG A 731 -13.10 1.26 -9.58
C ARG A 731 -12.73 -0.20 -9.28
N ILE A 732 -12.62 -1.04 -10.32
CA ILE A 732 -12.17 -2.43 -10.19
C ILE A 732 -10.65 -2.54 -10.32
N SER A 733 -10.03 -1.72 -11.18
CA SER A 733 -8.60 -1.73 -11.48
C SER A 733 -7.79 -0.68 -10.71
N GLU A 734 -8.29 -0.19 -9.59
CA GLU A 734 -7.60 0.86 -8.83
C GLU A 734 -6.19 0.44 -8.41
N ALA A 735 -5.20 1.30 -8.63
CA ALA A 735 -3.83 1.09 -8.17
C ALA A 735 -3.74 1.00 -6.63
N TRP A 736 -4.72 1.55 -5.91
CA TRP A 736 -4.70 1.64 -4.47
C TRP A 736 -4.58 0.28 -3.76
N TRP A 737 -5.32 -0.75 -4.14
CA TRP A 737 -5.18 -2.08 -3.52
C TRP A 737 -3.88 -2.80 -3.90
N ASN A 738 -3.32 -2.49 -5.07
CA ASN A 738 -2.05 -3.05 -5.53
C ASN A 738 -0.85 -2.49 -4.77
N ARG A 739 -0.96 -1.27 -4.24
CA ARG A 739 0.09 -0.59 -3.47
C ARG A 739 0.55 -1.37 -2.25
N PHE A 740 -0.34 -2.09 -1.56
CA PHE A 740 0.01 -2.89 -0.39
C PHE A 740 1.06 -3.94 -0.75
N TYR A 741 0.76 -4.77 -1.73
CA TYR A 741 1.68 -5.82 -2.16
C TYR A 741 2.96 -5.25 -2.76
N TYR A 742 2.85 -4.26 -3.62
CA TYR A 742 4.01 -3.59 -4.24
C TYR A 742 4.95 -2.98 -3.21
N TYR A 743 4.45 -2.17 -2.28
CA TYR A 743 5.31 -1.48 -1.32
C TYR A 743 5.89 -2.42 -0.26
N LEU A 744 5.19 -3.49 0.10
CA LEU A 744 5.71 -4.48 1.05
C LEU A 744 6.75 -5.41 0.44
N THR A 745 6.67 -5.73 -0.86
CA THR A 745 7.49 -6.75 -1.52
C THR A 745 8.41 -6.21 -2.60
N ALA A 746 8.18 -5.00 -3.10
CA ALA A 746 8.80 -4.44 -4.30
C ALA A 746 8.61 -5.32 -5.56
N ASP A 747 7.44 -5.94 -5.70
CA ASP A 747 7.11 -6.80 -6.83
C ASP A 747 7.00 -6.00 -8.13
N ASP A 748 7.92 -6.23 -9.07
CA ASP A 748 8.01 -5.45 -10.29
C ASP A 748 6.78 -5.63 -11.21
N ARG A 749 6.14 -6.82 -11.22
CA ARG A 749 4.91 -7.03 -12.01
C ARG A 749 3.74 -6.19 -11.49
N THR A 750 3.57 -6.12 -10.17
CA THR A 750 2.55 -5.23 -9.57
C THR A 750 2.85 -3.77 -9.90
N GLY A 751 4.14 -3.40 -9.95
CA GLY A 751 4.58 -2.08 -10.43
C GLY A 751 4.15 -1.79 -11.86
N ASP A 752 4.27 -2.76 -12.78
CA ASP A 752 3.78 -2.63 -14.16
C ASP A 752 2.27 -2.39 -14.19
N VAL A 753 1.48 -3.20 -13.45
CA VAL A 753 0.01 -3.06 -13.39
C VAL A 753 -0.41 -1.66 -12.96
N MET A 754 0.22 -1.12 -11.91
CA MET A 754 -0.10 0.22 -11.43
C MET A 754 0.24 1.32 -12.45
N HIS A 755 1.28 1.12 -13.26
CA HIS A 755 1.61 2.00 -14.38
C HIS A 755 0.60 1.87 -15.54
N GLU A 756 0.23 0.66 -15.90
CA GLU A 756 -0.74 0.36 -16.96
C GLU A 756 -2.10 1.03 -16.73
N VAL A 757 -2.55 1.15 -15.47
CA VAL A 757 -3.85 1.78 -15.13
C VAL A 757 -3.78 3.30 -14.96
N ALA A 758 -2.58 3.90 -14.91
CA ALA A 758 -2.40 5.32 -14.60
C ALA A 758 -3.12 6.27 -15.55
N HIS A 759 -3.24 5.90 -16.83
CA HIS A 759 -3.85 6.72 -17.88
C HIS A 759 -5.16 6.13 -18.45
N ALA A 760 -5.79 5.21 -17.71
CA ALA A 760 -7.01 4.53 -18.15
C ALA A 760 -8.22 5.48 -18.33
N ASP A 761 -8.16 6.68 -17.79
CA ASP A 761 -9.18 7.73 -18.01
C ASP A 761 -9.32 8.14 -19.47
N THR A 762 -8.30 7.91 -20.31
CA THR A 762 -8.35 8.16 -21.76
C THR A 762 -9.34 7.24 -22.47
N LEU A 763 -9.65 6.08 -21.92
CA LEU A 763 -10.68 5.20 -22.47
C LEU A 763 -12.09 5.79 -22.41
N LEU A 764 -12.32 6.79 -21.55
CA LEU A 764 -13.60 7.48 -21.48
C LEU A 764 -13.97 8.25 -22.78
N TYR A 765 -13.00 8.49 -23.68
CA TYR A 765 -13.31 8.98 -25.04
C TYR A 765 -14.17 8.01 -25.85
N THR A 766 -14.03 6.70 -25.60
CA THR A 766 -14.68 5.65 -26.38
C THR A 766 -15.67 4.81 -25.58
N LEU A 767 -15.44 4.67 -24.27
CA LEU A 767 -16.25 3.85 -23.38
C LEU A 767 -16.87 4.71 -22.27
N ASP A 768 -18.12 5.12 -22.49
CA ASP A 768 -18.87 5.90 -21.49
C ASP A 768 -19.36 4.99 -20.36
N PRO A 769 -18.99 5.24 -19.10
CA PRO A 769 -19.42 4.43 -17.95
C PRO A 769 -20.92 4.48 -17.69
N MET A 770 -21.61 5.53 -18.22
CA MET A 770 -23.05 5.72 -18.04
C MET A 770 -23.88 5.38 -19.30
N ARG A 771 -23.25 4.77 -20.32
CA ARG A 771 -23.89 4.49 -21.63
C ARG A 771 -25.24 3.79 -21.58
N LEU A 772 -25.44 2.90 -20.58
CA LEU A 772 -26.68 2.15 -20.41
C LEU A 772 -27.71 2.91 -19.55
N ALA A 773 -27.28 3.50 -18.45
CA ALA A 773 -28.15 4.17 -17.51
C ALA A 773 -28.55 5.57 -17.97
N GLN A 774 -27.68 6.23 -18.73
CA GLN A 774 -27.84 7.60 -19.20
C GLN A 774 -27.30 7.74 -20.64
N PRO A 775 -27.98 7.19 -21.63
CA PRO A 775 -27.57 7.30 -23.05
C PRO A 775 -27.38 8.77 -23.47
N ARG A 776 -26.34 9.06 -24.27
CA ARG A 776 -25.97 10.44 -24.66
C ARG A 776 -27.01 11.18 -25.47
N ASP A 777 -27.84 10.48 -26.21
CA ASP A 777 -28.97 11.04 -26.97
C ASP A 777 -30.06 11.64 -26.05
N LEU A 778 -30.26 11.05 -24.86
CA LEU A 778 -31.19 11.52 -23.84
C LEU A 778 -30.53 12.46 -22.82
N TYR A 779 -29.25 12.32 -22.61
CA TYR A 779 -28.43 13.08 -21.65
C TYR A 779 -27.21 13.67 -22.36
N PRO A 780 -27.40 14.70 -23.21
CA PRO A 780 -26.31 15.29 -23.99
C PRO A 780 -25.26 15.94 -23.10
N CYS A 781 -24.01 15.85 -23.52
CA CYS A 781 -22.85 16.43 -22.84
C CYS A 781 -21.93 17.04 -23.89
N SER A 782 -21.50 18.29 -23.69
CA SER A 782 -20.56 19.01 -24.57
C SER A 782 -19.13 18.58 -24.40
N ALA A 783 -18.78 18.02 -23.21
CA ALA A 783 -17.43 17.52 -22.92
C ALA A 783 -17.09 16.25 -23.73
N PRO A 784 -15.80 16.03 -24.03
CA PRO A 784 -15.35 14.85 -24.77
C PRO A 784 -15.79 13.52 -24.15
N ALA A 785 -15.79 13.44 -22.82
CA ALA A 785 -16.15 12.26 -22.05
C ALA A 785 -17.11 12.60 -20.91
N ARG A 786 -17.56 11.58 -20.18
CA ARG A 786 -18.37 11.72 -18.97
C ARG A 786 -17.82 10.84 -17.87
N LEU A 787 -18.02 11.25 -16.60
CA LEU A 787 -17.70 10.43 -15.43
C LEU A 787 -18.64 10.75 -14.25
N ARG A 788 -18.63 9.87 -13.24
CA ARG A 788 -19.24 10.08 -11.92
C ARG A 788 -18.13 10.43 -10.91
N ILE A 789 -18.38 11.35 -9.97
CA ILE A 789 -17.39 11.68 -8.93
C ILE A 789 -17.05 10.42 -8.11
N GLY A 790 -18.06 9.65 -7.71
CA GLY A 790 -17.92 8.51 -6.83
C GLY A 790 -17.08 7.39 -7.44
N PRO A 791 -17.68 6.53 -8.26
CA PRO A 791 -17.00 5.30 -8.69
C PRO A 791 -15.91 5.51 -9.75
N ASP A 792 -15.98 6.61 -10.52
CA ASP A 792 -15.04 6.82 -11.62
C ASP A 792 -13.87 7.72 -11.21
N TRP A 793 -14.15 8.99 -10.81
CA TRP A 793 -13.08 9.93 -10.47
C TRP A 793 -12.21 9.44 -9.30
N MET A 794 -12.80 8.80 -8.27
CA MET A 794 -12.02 8.30 -7.14
C MET A 794 -11.04 7.20 -7.57
N GLY A 795 -11.45 6.29 -8.48
CA GLY A 795 -10.57 5.28 -9.05
C GLY A 795 -9.41 5.90 -9.84
N TYR A 796 -9.71 6.86 -10.73
CA TYR A 796 -8.65 7.56 -11.47
C TYR A 796 -7.76 8.40 -10.57
N ALA A 797 -8.29 9.07 -9.57
CA ALA A 797 -7.51 9.84 -8.60
C ALA A 797 -6.56 8.95 -7.79
N SER A 798 -6.98 7.73 -7.46
CA SER A 798 -6.14 6.70 -6.85
C SER A 798 -4.96 6.33 -7.77
N ASN A 799 -5.23 6.12 -9.06
CA ASN A 799 -4.22 5.76 -10.06
C ASN A 799 -3.22 6.91 -10.27
N TRP A 800 -3.69 8.16 -10.40
CA TRP A 800 -2.83 9.34 -10.58
C TRP A 800 -1.98 9.63 -9.34
N LEU A 801 -2.54 9.53 -8.12
CA LEU A 801 -1.77 9.70 -6.89
C LEU A 801 -0.65 8.66 -6.81
N THR A 802 -0.96 7.40 -7.10
CA THR A 802 0.00 6.30 -7.06
C THR A 802 1.11 6.47 -8.08
N GLU A 803 0.79 6.84 -9.32
CA GLU A 803 1.80 7.06 -10.36
C GLU A 803 2.70 8.26 -10.03
N TRP A 804 2.10 9.35 -9.57
CA TRP A 804 2.86 10.53 -9.14
C TRP A 804 3.83 10.22 -8.00
N GLU A 805 3.40 9.55 -6.94
CA GLU A 805 4.30 9.26 -5.81
C GLU A 805 5.41 8.26 -6.17
N ARG A 806 5.18 7.38 -7.14
CA ARG A 806 6.15 6.39 -7.62
C ARG A 806 7.17 6.98 -8.60
N THR A 807 6.71 7.72 -9.56
CA THR A 807 7.50 8.17 -10.73
C THR A 807 7.77 9.68 -10.75
N GLY A 808 6.99 10.47 -10.02
CA GLY A 808 7.01 11.92 -10.10
C GLY A 808 6.25 12.48 -11.31
N ASP A 809 5.37 11.69 -11.94
CA ASP A 809 4.60 12.13 -13.12
C ASP A 809 3.75 13.37 -12.83
N THR A 810 4.16 14.48 -13.41
CA THR A 810 3.51 15.79 -13.25
C THR A 810 2.18 15.89 -13.98
N ALA A 811 1.94 15.08 -15.02
CA ALA A 811 0.66 15.05 -15.74
C ALA A 811 -0.42 14.41 -14.86
N CYS A 812 -0.10 13.32 -14.18
CA CYS A 812 -0.98 12.70 -13.19
C CYS A 812 -1.31 13.67 -12.05
N LEU A 813 -0.30 14.37 -11.50
CA LEU A 813 -0.52 15.39 -10.48
C LEU A 813 -1.43 16.53 -10.98
N ALA A 814 -1.22 17.01 -12.20
CA ALA A 814 -2.02 18.08 -12.78
C ALA A 814 -3.51 17.67 -12.94
N LYS A 815 -3.77 16.46 -13.46
CA LYS A 815 -5.15 15.94 -13.55
C LYS A 815 -5.81 15.82 -12.17
N LEU A 816 -5.07 15.32 -11.18
CA LEU A 816 -5.55 15.20 -9.80
C LEU A 816 -5.92 16.57 -9.23
N GLN A 817 -5.05 17.57 -9.37
CA GLN A 817 -5.29 18.95 -8.91
C GLN A 817 -6.46 19.58 -9.64
N THR A 818 -6.56 19.44 -10.96
CA THR A 818 -7.66 19.96 -11.77
C THR A 818 -9.01 19.34 -11.36
N GLY A 819 -9.04 18.05 -11.11
CA GLY A 819 -10.23 17.36 -10.60
C GLY A 819 -10.67 17.86 -9.22
N ILE A 820 -9.72 18.03 -8.30
CA ILE A 820 -9.94 18.61 -6.96
C ILE A 820 -10.54 20.01 -7.07
N GLU A 821 -9.96 20.87 -7.90
CA GLU A 821 -10.49 22.22 -8.14
C GLU A 821 -11.88 22.22 -8.75
N SER A 822 -12.12 21.33 -9.74
CA SER A 822 -13.42 21.18 -10.39
C SER A 822 -14.49 20.77 -9.38
N ILE A 823 -14.26 19.71 -8.59
CA ILE A 823 -15.20 19.24 -7.56
C ILE A 823 -15.48 20.32 -6.52
N THR A 824 -14.45 21.10 -6.15
CA THR A 824 -14.61 22.20 -5.18
C THR A 824 -15.56 23.29 -5.70
N ARG A 825 -15.61 23.50 -7.02
CA ARG A 825 -16.48 24.51 -7.66
C ARG A 825 -17.90 24.01 -7.93
N LEU A 826 -18.16 22.69 -7.84
CA LEU A 826 -19.49 22.13 -8.07
C LEU A 826 -20.49 22.63 -7.02
N PRO A 827 -21.74 22.96 -7.41
CA PRO A 827 -22.75 23.49 -6.48
C PRO A 827 -23.03 22.62 -5.27
N PHE A 828 -22.94 21.30 -5.44
CA PHE A 828 -23.21 20.33 -4.38
C PHE A 828 -21.96 19.49 -4.00
N GLY A 829 -20.79 19.82 -4.52
CA GLY A 829 -19.54 19.13 -4.20
C GLY A 829 -19.66 17.59 -4.35
N PHE A 830 -19.39 16.84 -3.28
CA PHE A 830 -19.48 15.36 -3.28
C PHE A 830 -20.93 14.82 -3.32
N THR A 831 -21.93 15.64 -3.12
CA THR A 831 -23.36 15.27 -3.25
C THR A 831 -23.92 15.60 -4.64
N GLN A 832 -23.06 15.81 -5.61
CA GLN A 832 -23.41 16.11 -7.00
C GLN A 832 -23.85 14.86 -7.77
N GLY A 833 -24.88 14.97 -8.55
CA GLY A 833 -25.37 13.93 -9.41
C GLY A 833 -26.57 13.19 -8.97
N PRO A 834 -27.35 12.27 -9.61
CA PRO A 834 -26.86 11.04 -10.20
C PRO A 834 -26.40 11.17 -11.66
N LEU A 835 -26.53 12.30 -12.27
CA LEU A 835 -26.14 12.51 -13.66
C LEU A 835 -24.62 12.48 -13.79
N ALA A 836 -24.17 11.84 -14.87
CA ALA A 836 -22.78 11.90 -15.24
C ALA A 836 -22.39 13.35 -15.56
N LEU A 837 -21.22 13.73 -15.06
CA LEU A 837 -20.64 15.06 -15.32
C LEU A 837 -19.80 15.00 -16.59
N GLY A 838 -19.67 16.14 -17.26
CA GLY A 838 -18.72 16.29 -18.36
C GLY A 838 -17.30 16.13 -17.86
N TYR A 839 -16.46 15.47 -18.62
CA TYR A 839 -15.07 15.22 -18.30
C TYR A 839 -14.16 15.41 -19.51
N ASP A 840 -13.01 16.01 -19.29
CA ASP A 840 -11.95 16.09 -20.29
C ASP A 840 -10.76 15.23 -19.87
N PRO A 841 -10.54 14.07 -20.49
CA PRO A 841 -9.41 13.21 -20.20
C PRO A 841 -8.03 13.83 -20.46
N ALA A 842 -7.95 14.86 -21.29
CA ALA A 842 -6.67 15.52 -21.54
C ALA A 842 -6.22 16.36 -20.35
N THR A 843 -7.15 17.00 -19.64
CA THR A 843 -6.85 17.96 -18.57
C THR A 843 -7.26 17.50 -17.17
N GLY A 844 -8.17 16.53 -17.07
CA GLY A 844 -8.79 16.12 -15.81
C GLY A 844 -9.95 17.05 -15.36
N ALA A 845 -10.37 18.01 -16.19
CA ALA A 845 -11.41 18.97 -15.85
C ALA A 845 -12.81 18.32 -15.83
N ILE A 846 -13.61 18.67 -14.82
CA ILE A 846 -15.00 18.24 -14.67
C ILE A 846 -15.91 19.44 -14.91
N THR A 847 -16.93 19.25 -15.74
CA THR A 847 -17.90 20.29 -16.12
C THR A 847 -19.33 19.84 -15.88
N THR A 848 -20.26 20.80 -15.85
CA THR A 848 -21.70 20.55 -15.61
C THR A 848 -22.53 21.18 -16.73
N ASP A 849 -23.01 20.35 -17.64
CA ASP A 849 -23.87 20.80 -18.76
C ASP A 849 -25.34 20.59 -18.46
N GLN A 850 -25.68 19.78 -17.47
CA GLN A 850 -27.07 19.45 -17.12
C GLN A 850 -27.51 20.16 -15.83
N PRO A 851 -28.81 20.32 -15.62
CA PRO A 851 -29.33 20.80 -14.34
C PRO A 851 -28.79 19.93 -13.18
N GLN A 852 -28.24 20.59 -12.19
CA GLN A 852 -27.61 19.90 -11.07
C GLN A 852 -28.66 19.53 -10.03
N ILE A 853 -28.57 18.30 -9.54
CA ILE A 853 -29.43 17.73 -8.51
C ILE A 853 -28.57 17.25 -7.35
N GLU A 854 -28.91 17.63 -6.13
CA GLU A 854 -28.27 17.08 -4.95
C GLU A 854 -28.67 15.63 -4.75
N THR A 855 -27.69 14.75 -4.61
CA THR A 855 -27.90 13.31 -4.34
C THR A 855 -26.68 12.74 -3.63
N THR A 856 -26.81 11.52 -3.09
CA THR A 856 -25.68 10.81 -2.48
C THR A 856 -25.32 9.58 -3.29
N ASN A 857 -24.03 9.29 -3.39
CA ASN A 857 -23.51 8.06 -3.94
C ASN A 857 -22.74 7.27 -2.87
N HIS A 858 -23.21 6.08 -2.53
CA HIS A 858 -22.57 5.23 -1.52
C HIS A 858 -21.31 4.51 -2.06
N LEU A 859 -21.21 4.33 -3.38
CA LEU A 859 -20.06 3.63 -3.98
C LEU A 859 -18.74 4.37 -3.76
N MET A 860 -18.77 5.70 -3.76
CA MET A 860 -17.56 6.52 -3.57
C MET A 860 -16.79 6.17 -2.29
N PRO A 861 -17.40 6.17 -1.09
CA PRO A 861 -16.64 5.91 0.13
C PRO A 861 -16.30 4.43 0.35
N ILE A 862 -16.99 3.50 -0.30
CA ILE A 862 -16.81 2.06 -0.03
C ILE A 862 -15.93 1.33 -1.05
N MET A 863 -15.49 2.02 -2.10
CA MET A 863 -14.61 1.49 -3.15
C MET A 863 -13.23 2.17 -3.10
N GLY A 864 -12.61 2.26 -1.94
CA GLY A 864 -11.29 2.88 -1.75
C GLY A 864 -11.29 4.41 -1.64
N GLY A 865 -12.37 5.08 -2.02
CA GLY A 865 -12.43 6.55 -2.01
C GLY A 865 -12.27 7.18 -0.64
N PHE A 866 -12.73 6.52 0.42
CA PHE A 866 -12.55 6.99 1.79
C PHE A 866 -11.06 6.98 2.20
N GLU A 867 -10.37 5.92 1.91
CA GLU A 867 -8.95 5.74 2.20
C GLU A 867 -8.08 6.68 1.37
N LEU A 868 -8.41 6.82 0.09
CA LEU A 868 -7.79 7.81 -0.80
C LEU A 868 -7.90 9.23 -0.24
N MET A 869 -9.06 9.65 0.25
CA MET A 869 -9.28 10.99 0.81
C MET A 869 -8.41 11.24 2.05
N ASN A 870 -8.18 10.21 2.87
CA ASN A 870 -7.28 10.32 4.02
C ASN A 870 -5.82 10.52 3.58
N GLU A 871 -5.37 9.82 2.54
CA GLU A 871 -3.99 9.96 2.03
C GLU A 871 -3.78 11.25 1.25
N LEU A 872 -4.73 11.66 0.42
CA LEU A 872 -4.67 12.93 -0.32
C LEU A 872 -4.44 14.13 0.60
N ARG A 873 -5.05 14.11 1.77
CA ARG A 873 -4.91 15.17 2.77
C ARG A 873 -3.49 15.35 3.30
N ASP A 874 -2.70 14.29 3.32
CA ASP A 874 -1.29 14.34 3.71
C ASP A 874 -0.38 14.80 2.56
N CYS A 875 -0.83 14.69 1.32
CA CYS A 875 -0.06 14.99 0.11
C CYS A 875 -0.39 16.35 -0.52
N ILE A 876 -1.67 16.76 -0.50
CA ILE A 876 -2.17 17.94 -1.23
C ILE A 876 -2.83 18.93 -0.27
N SER A 877 -2.49 20.22 -0.42
CA SER A 877 -3.13 21.32 0.31
C SER A 877 -4.37 21.83 -0.46
N ALA A 878 -5.57 21.36 -0.09
CA ALA A 878 -6.83 21.79 -0.69
C ALA A 878 -7.92 21.95 0.39
N PRO A 879 -7.85 23.01 1.23
CA PRO A 879 -8.74 23.15 2.41
C PRO A 879 -10.23 23.12 2.07
N ALA A 880 -10.64 23.81 1.01
CA ALA A 880 -12.05 23.87 0.59
C ALA A 880 -12.59 22.50 0.12
N PHE A 881 -11.78 21.74 -0.59
CA PHE A 881 -12.10 20.38 -1.01
C PHE A 881 -12.30 19.45 0.18
N PHE A 882 -11.34 19.43 1.13
CA PHE A 882 -11.45 18.60 2.33
C PHE A 882 -12.55 19.03 3.28
N HIS A 883 -12.93 20.31 3.24
CA HIS A 883 -14.13 20.75 3.95
C HIS A 883 -15.42 20.19 3.32
N SER A 884 -15.53 20.24 2.00
CA SER A 884 -16.66 19.65 1.31
C SER A 884 -16.78 18.14 1.61
N TRP A 885 -15.64 17.45 1.68
CA TRP A 885 -15.56 16.05 2.11
C TRP A 885 -16.04 15.86 3.56
N LEU A 886 -15.60 16.68 4.48
CA LEU A 886 -16.02 16.61 5.89
C LEU A 886 -17.53 16.83 6.03
N ASN A 887 -18.09 17.78 5.29
CA ASN A 887 -19.54 18.00 5.26
C ASN A 887 -20.28 16.79 4.68
N PHE A 888 -19.77 16.20 3.60
CA PHE A 888 -20.31 14.95 3.07
C PHE A 888 -20.32 13.85 4.13
N CYS A 889 -19.23 13.62 4.84
CA CYS A 889 -19.13 12.61 5.89
C CYS A 889 -20.11 12.87 7.04
N ARG A 890 -20.25 14.13 7.47
CA ARG A 890 -21.17 14.52 8.55
C ARG A 890 -22.62 14.27 8.18
N ASP A 891 -23.00 14.69 6.97
CA ASP A 891 -24.40 14.76 6.55
C ASP A 891 -24.85 13.49 5.79
N TYR A 892 -23.94 12.56 5.49
CA TYR A 892 -24.19 11.44 4.61
C TYR A 892 -25.44 10.64 4.97
N LYS A 893 -25.61 10.26 6.24
CA LYS A 893 -26.75 9.45 6.69
C LYS A 893 -28.09 10.10 6.42
N GLU A 894 -28.22 11.38 6.78
CA GLU A 894 -29.47 12.13 6.61
C GLU A 894 -29.77 12.40 5.13
N LYS A 895 -28.75 12.79 4.36
CA LYS A 895 -28.87 13.04 2.93
C LYS A 895 -29.15 11.76 2.15
N ALA A 896 -28.48 10.65 2.47
CA ALA A 896 -28.71 9.36 1.84
C ALA A 896 -30.16 8.89 2.03
N TRP A 897 -30.72 9.02 3.22
CA TRP A 897 -32.11 8.71 3.50
C TRP A 897 -33.08 9.67 2.80
N LYS A 898 -32.85 10.98 2.95
CA LYS A 898 -33.74 12.03 2.41
C LYS A 898 -33.79 12.03 0.88
N LEU A 899 -32.61 11.92 0.25
CA LEU A 899 -32.48 12.10 -1.20
C LEU A 899 -32.75 10.80 -1.97
N ARG A 900 -32.37 9.64 -1.46
CA ARG A 900 -32.50 8.36 -2.16
C ARG A 900 -33.27 7.27 -1.42
N LYS A 901 -33.75 7.52 -0.18
CA LYS A 901 -34.31 6.50 0.72
C LYS A 901 -33.37 5.31 0.89
N ASN A 902 -32.07 5.54 0.75
CA ASN A 902 -31.06 4.51 0.83
C ASN A 902 -30.75 4.21 2.29
N LYS A 903 -30.84 2.93 2.66
CA LYS A 903 -30.53 2.44 4.00
C LYS A 903 -29.06 2.13 4.19
N PHE A 904 -28.21 2.37 3.20
CA PHE A 904 -26.80 2.06 3.24
C PHE A 904 -26.11 2.86 4.35
N ARG A 905 -25.52 2.15 5.30
CA ARG A 905 -24.88 2.73 6.47
C ARG A 905 -23.38 2.51 6.36
N ILE A 906 -22.63 3.60 6.43
CA ILE A 906 -21.17 3.59 6.37
C ILE A 906 -20.66 4.31 7.62
N PRO A 907 -20.57 3.60 8.77
CA PRO A 907 -20.27 4.22 10.06
C PRO A 907 -18.92 4.93 10.09
N ARG A 908 -17.92 4.54 9.28
CA ARG A 908 -16.63 5.24 9.20
C ARG A 908 -16.75 6.70 8.74
N LEU A 909 -17.78 7.07 7.96
CA LEU A 909 -18.01 8.46 7.58
C LEU A 909 -18.40 9.31 8.79
N GLN A 910 -19.33 8.81 9.63
CA GLN A 910 -19.70 9.47 10.87
C GLN A 910 -18.53 9.53 11.86
N ALA A 911 -17.74 8.44 11.92
CA ALA A 911 -16.52 8.38 12.74
C ALA A 911 -15.47 9.41 12.28
N TYR A 912 -15.30 9.58 10.98
CA TYR A 912 -14.43 10.62 10.42
C TYR A 912 -14.91 12.01 10.82
N ALA A 913 -16.20 12.28 10.73
CA ALA A 913 -16.77 13.56 11.17
C ALA A 913 -16.62 13.78 12.67
N ALA A 914 -16.85 12.74 13.50
CA ALA A 914 -16.64 12.78 14.94
C ALA A 914 -15.18 13.08 15.28
N TRP A 915 -14.24 12.41 14.64
CA TRP A 915 -12.81 12.65 14.79
C TRP A 915 -12.40 14.09 14.42
N HIS A 916 -13.14 14.72 13.50
CA HIS A 916 -12.93 16.10 13.06
C HIS A 916 -13.79 17.13 13.80
N GLY A 917 -14.41 16.77 14.94
CA GLY A 917 -15.05 17.70 15.86
C GLY A 917 -16.58 17.59 16.02
N TYR A 918 -17.22 16.68 15.29
CA TYR A 918 -18.66 16.40 15.44
C TYR A 918 -18.88 15.23 16.41
N GLU A 919 -18.45 15.43 17.67
CA GLU A 919 -18.44 14.40 18.72
C GLU A 919 -19.80 13.71 18.97
N ASN A 920 -20.90 14.40 18.70
CA ASN A 920 -22.25 13.86 18.81
C ASN A 920 -22.49 12.65 17.86
N LEU A 921 -21.70 12.49 16.81
CA LEU A 921 -21.79 11.37 15.86
C LEU A 921 -21.08 10.10 16.34
N ARG A 922 -20.21 10.18 17.37
CA ARG A 922 -19.42 9.06 17.87
C ARG A 922 -20.30 7.86 18.30
N THR A 923 -21.25 8.11 19.19
CA THR A 923 -22.13 7.05 19.71
C THR A 923 -22.96 6.40 18.63
N GLU A 924 -23.42 7.20 17.68
CA GLU A 924 -24.22 6.73 16.55
C GLU A 924 -23.40 5.87 15.58
N ALA A 925 -22.15 6.26 15.30
CA ALA A 925 -21.23 5.49 14.48
C ALA A 925 -20.99 4.10 15.06
N TRP A 926 -20.65 4.02 16.36
CA TRP A 926 -20.49 2.74 17.06
C TRP A 926 -21.75 1.88 17.07
N LYS A 927 -22.91 2.48 17.35
CA LYS A 927 -24.17 1.78 17.28
C LYS A 927 -24.41 1.22 15.87
N SER A 928 -24.18 2.02 14.84
CA SER A 928 -24.34 1.58 13.45
C SER A 928 -23.42 0.43 13.09
N LEU A 929 -22.16 0.43 13.54
CA LEU A 929 -21.23 -0.68 13.31
C LEU A 929 -21.71 -1.97 13.99
N LEU A 930 -22.05 -1.90 15.28
CA LEU A 930 -22.44 -3.07 16.08
C LEU A 930 -23.80 -3.66 15.67
N ASP A 931 -24.76 -2.82 15.27
CA ASP A 931 -26.06 -3.28 14.77
C ASP A 931 -25.96 -4.01 13.42
N ASN A 932 -24.91 -3.74 12.63
CA ASN A 932 -24.72 -4.27 11.29
C ASN A 932 -23.53 -5.24 11.18
N MET A 933 -23.19 -5.93 12.26
CA MET A 933 -22.14 -6.96 12.21
C MET A 933 -22.47 -8.00 11.12
N PRO A 934 -21.53 -8.32 10.24
CA PRO A 934 -21.70 -9.35 9.23
C PRO A 934 -21.77 -10.75 9.90
N LEU A 935 -22.00 -11.80 9.10
CA LEU A 935 -22.07 -13.20 9.54
C LEU A 935 -23.22 -13.52 10.50
N LYS A 936 -24.10 -12.56 10.80
CA LYS A 936 -25.39 -12.86 11.45
C LYS A 936 -26.34 -13.51 10.45
N PRO A 937 -27.24 -14.40 10.88
CA PRO A 937 -28.25 -15.00 9.99
C PRO A 937 -29.04 -13.92 9.25
N LYS A 938 -28.90 -13.90 7.93
CA LYS A 938 -29.61 -13.02 6.99
C LYS A 938 -30.10 -13.86 5.81
N PRO A 939 -31.17 -13.45 5.10
CA PRO A 939 -31.60 -14.14 3.88
C PRO A 939 -30.54 -14.25 2.80
N THR A 940 -29.66 -13.24 2.70
CA THR A 940 -28.51 -13.25 1.80
C THR A 940 -27.28 -12.75 2.55
N LEU A 941 -26.15 -13.43 2.40
CA LEU A 941 -24.87 -13.02 2.93
C LEU A 941 -24.05 -12.49 1.75
N TRP A 942 -23.44 -11.33 1.96
CA TRP A 942 -22.60 -10.67 0.97
C TRP A 942 -21.16 -10.59 1.49
N THR A 943 -20.19 -11.06 0.71
CA THR A 943 -18.76 -10.99 1.10
C THR A 943 -18.30 -9.54 1.19
N ASN A 944 -18.78 -8.68 0.31
CA ASN A 944 -18.49 -7.26 0.34
C ASN A 944 -19.04 -6.52 1.57
N ASP A 945 -20.13 -7.02 2.23
CA ASP A 945 -20.55 -6.51 3.54
C ASP A 945 -19.46 -6.77 4.60
N CYS A 946 -18.82 -7.94 4.55
CA CYS A 946 -17.69 -8.28 5.43
C CYS A 946 -16.50 -7.33 5.19
N ALA A 947 -16.16 -7.05 3.93
CA ALA A 947 -15.09 -6.15 3.59
C ALA A 947 -15.35 -4.72 4.09
N THR A 948 -16.52 -4.17 3.80
CA THR A 948 -16.91 -2.82 4.23
C THR A 948 -16.92 -2.70 5.76
N TRP A 949 -17.52 -3.68 6.45
CA TRP A 949 -17.59 -3.68 7.91
C TRP A 949 -16.21 -3.76 8.56
N THR A 950 -15.32 -4.59 8.00
CA THR A 950 -13.93 -4.72 8.47
C THR A 950 -13.18 -3.39 8.37
N LEU A 951 -13.28 -2.72 7.22
CA LEU A 951 -12.66 -1.40 7.01
C LEU A 951 -13.24 -0.34 7.96
N ASP A 952 -14.56 -0.36 8.16
CA ASP A 952 -15.23 0.53 9.13
C ASP A 952 -14.71 0.30 10.55
N ALA A 953 -14.65 -0.96 11.00
CA ALA A 953 -14.23 -1.35 12.34
C ALA A 953 -12.77 -0.94 12.62
N ILE A 954 -11.86 -1.27 11.71
CA ILE A 954 -10.43 -0.97 11.83
C ILE A 954 -10.17 0.55 11.91
N PHE A 955 -10.84 1.32 11.05
CA PHE A 955 -10.73 2.78 11.08
C PHE A 955 -11.31 3.36 12.38
N MET A 956 -12.51 2.93 12.76
CA MET A 956 -13.21 3.44 13.94
C MET A 956 -12.47 3.17 15.25
N GLN A 957 -11.89 1.97 15.40
CA GLN A 957 -11.06 1.65 16.56
C GLN A 957 -9.85 2.58 16.71
N GLU A 958 -9.34 3.14 15.60
CA GLU A 958 -8.24 4.09 15.64
C GLU A 958 -8.70 5.49 16.04
N VAL A 959 -9.75 6.02 15.43
CA VAL A 959 -10.08 7.45 15.49
C VAL A 959 -11.11 7.84 16.54
N ILE A 960 -11.99 6.92 16.97
CA ILE A 960 -13.03 7.17 17.97
C ILE A 960 -13.05 6.07 19.05
N LYS A 961 -12.58 6.39 20.23
CA LYS A 961 -12.53 5.45 21.37
C LYS A 961 -13.87 5.34 22.09
#